data_b5e10e4ece3a3fb9ee1be981fabd45fc
#
_entry.id   b5e10e4ece3a3fb9ee1be981fabd45fc
#
_cell.length_a   1.000
_cell.length_b   1.000
_cell.length_c   1.000
_cell.angle_alpha   90.00
_cell.angle_beta   90.00
_cell.angle_gamma   90.00
#
_symmetry.space_group_name_H-M   'P 1'
#
loop_
_entity.id
_entity.type
_entity.pdbx_description
1 polymer ?
#
loop_
_entity_poly.entity_id
_entity_poly.type
_entity_poly.pdbx_seq_one_letter_code
_entity_poly.pdbx_strand_id
1 'polypeptide(L)'
;MFNKILIANRGEIACRVIKTARRLGIRTVAVYSEADANARHVRLADEAVLLGPAAARESYLVADKIIEACKRTGAQAVHPGYGFLSENEDFAEALAANGLVFIGPPAAAIRAMGSKSEAKKLMGAANVPLTPGYHGDDQTPALLQQEADEIGYPVLIKAAAGGGGKGMRLVERSADFLDALASCKREALSSFGDEHVLIEKYITRPRHIEIQVFADTLGHCVYLFERDCSVQRRHQKVLEEAPAPGMSEARRREMGEAAVAAAKAVGYVGAGTVEFIANQDGSFYFMEMNTRLQVEHPVTEMITGQDLVEWQLRVAAGQPLPLKQEQLEIRGHALEARIYAEDANKGFLPATGSLIRLQPPGESLHVRVDTGVEAGDEITPYYDPMIAKLIVWDENRDAALARMRQALADYQVAGLTTNIDFLSRLVACPAFAGADLDTGLIERQRDFLFPAVQPVPRDALLVAAVGELLWEQHEARQAARNSGDPWSPWHARDGWRMNLAAARSLSFKDGDTLIDIRVDYRADQWALSLGGSTTLARGRKLDGDRFAVELDDRRLIASLVAVAERRTVFLQGGTYTLLRDDPLHRVDAGDSQGGGLTAPMPGKVVALLAQPGQRVEKGAPLLILEAMKMEHTITAPTAGTLQAFCFAVGEQVGDGAALVEFVAEA
;
A
#
# COMPACT_ATOMS: atom_id res chain seq x y z
N MET A 1 -18.99 -13.45 -25.49
CA MET A 1 -18.71 -13.24 -24.06
C MET A 1 -18.36 -14.59 -23.45
N PHE A 2 -17.45 -14.64 -22.50
CA PHE A 2 -17.02 -15.88 -21.83
C PHE A 2 -18.09 -16.42 -20.90
N ASN A 3 -18.14 -17.75 -20.71
CA ASN A 3 -18.99 -18.39 -19.70
C ASN A 3 -18.26 -18.54 -18.36
N LYS A 4 -16.93 -18.72 -18.42
CA LYS A 4 -16.07 -18.90 -17.25
C LYS A 4 -14.69 -18.36 -17.52
N ILE A 5 -14.14 -17.60 -16.56
CA ILE A 5 -12.75 -17.10 -16.58
C ILE A 5 -11.98 -17.56 -15.34
N LEU A 6 -10.68 -17.68 -15.48
CA LEU A 6 -9.76 -17.84 -14.35
C LEU A 6 -9.08 -16.50 -14.04
N ILE A 7 -8.92 -16.18 -12.76
CA ILE A 7 -8.25 -14.97 -12.31
C ILE A 7 -6.88 -15.38 -11.76
N ALA A 8 -5.82 -15.09 -12.55
CA ALA A 8 -4.44 -15.43 -12.21
C ALA A 8 -3.82 -14.38 -11.28
N ASN A 9 -4.51 -14.07 -10.19
CA ASN A 9 -4.08 -13.09 -9.20
C ASN A 9 -4.77 -13.35 -7.86
N ARG A 10 -4.47 -12.52 -6.85
CA ARG A 10 -4.97 -12.61 -5.49
C ARG A 10 -5.42 -11.26 -4.93
N GLY A 11 -5.93 -11.29 -3.70
CA GLY A 11 -6.19 -10.07 -2.94
C GLY A 11 -7.27 -9.20 -3.55
N GLU A 12 -7.07 -7.87 -3.48
CA GLU A 12 -8.11 -6.92 -3.86
C GLU A 12 -8.45 -6.97 -5.36
N ILE A 13 -7.43 -7.13 -6.24
CA ILE A 13 -7.68 -7.14 -7.69
C ILE A 13 -8.46 -8.39 -8.10
N ALA A 14 -8.22 -9.54 -7.48
CA ALA A 14 -9.02 -10.72 -7.75
C ALA A 14 -10.48 -10.50 -7.31
N CYS A 15 -10.72 -9.92 -6.13
CA CYS A 15 -12.05 -9.55 -5.66
C CYS A 15 -12.73 -8.54 -6.62
N ARG A 16 -11.95 -7.55 -7.11
CA ARG A 16 -12.41 -6.54 -8.06
C ARG A 16 -12.88 -7.17 -9.38
N VAL A 17 -12.09 -8.07 -9.95
CA VAL A 17 -12.43 -8.77 -11.19
C VAL A 17 -13.65 -9.68 -10.99
N ILE A 18 -13.71 -10.43 -9.87
CA ILE A 18 -14.86 -11.29 -9.53
C ILE A 18 -16.16 -10.47 -9.48
N LYS A 19 -16.12 -9.27 -8.88
CA LYS A 19 -17.31 -8.39 -8.76
C LYS A 19 -17.89 -8.05 -10.13
N THR A 20 -17.05 -7.66 -11.09
CA THR A 20 -17.49 -7.34 -12.46
C THR A 20 -17.89 -8.59 -13.24
N ALA A 21 -17.11 -9.67 -13.19
CA ALA A 21 -17.46 -10.94 -13.88
C ALA A 21 -18.83 -11.46 -13.42
N ARG A 22 -19.09 -11.46 -12.11
CA ARG A 22 -20.38 -11.86 -11.54
C ARG A 22 -21.54 -10.98 -12.03
N ARG A 23 -21.35 -9.66 -12.09
CA ARG A 23 -22.34 -8.71 -12.64
C ARG A 23 -22.67 -9.01 -14.09
N LEU A 24 -21.72 -9.51 -14.85
CA LEU A 24 -21.87 -9.91 -16.26
C LEU A 24 -22.38 -11.36 -16.45
N GLY A 25 -22.62 -12.10 -15.37
CA GLY A 25 -23.04 -13.49 -15.41
C GLY A 25 -21.91 -14.47 -15.81
N ILE A 26 -20.63 -14.07 -15.68
CA ILE A 26 -19.47 -14.87 -15.99
C ILE A 26 -19.02 -15.59 -14.72
N ARG A 27 -18.90 -16.92 -14.75
CA ARG A 27 -18.38 -17.69 -13.63
C ARG A 27 -16.87 -17.47 -13.48
N THR A 28 -16.40 -17.55 -12.25
CA THR A 28 -15.01 -17.23 -11.88
C THR A 28 -14.32 -18.40 -11.20
N VAL A 29 -13.07 -18.61 -11.58
CA VAL A 29 -12.14 -19.52 -10.91
C VAL A 29 -11.06 -18.68 -10.26
N ALA A 30 -10.92 -18.72 -8.94
CA ALA A 30 -9.79 -18.17 -8.22
C ALA A 30 -8.66 -19.20 -8.17
N VAL A 31 -7.42 -18.71 -8.21
CA VAL A 31 -6.26 -19.52 -7.83
C VAL A 31 -5.71 -19.01 -6.50
N TYR A 32 -5.10 -19.90 -5.71
CA TYR A 32 -4.58 -19.53 -4.41
C TYR A 32 -3.38 -20.38 -3.99
N SER A 33 -2.52 -19.79 -3.17
CA SER A 33 -1.46 -20.51 -2.47
C SER A 33 -1.94 -21.00 -1.11
N GLU A 34 -1.15 -21.83 -0.44
CA GLU A 34 -1.48 -22.33 0.92
C GLU A 34 -1.75 -21.17 1.91
N ALA A 35 -1.01 -20.05 1.81
CA ALA A 35 -1.22 -18.87 2.66
C ALA A 35 -2.55 -18.17 2.40
N ASP A 36 -3.13 -18.30 1.20
CA ASP A 36 -4.38 -17.66 0.81
C ASP A 36 -5.61 -18.59 0.88
N ALA A 37 -5.48 -19.79 1.46
CA ALA A 37 -6.56 -20.80 1.45
C ALA A 37 -7.90 -20.25 1.97
N ASN A 38 -7.87 -19.35 2.93
CA ASN A 38 -9.05 -18.70 3.52
C ASN A 38 -9.24 -17.25 3.05
N ALA A 39 -8.51 -16.79 2.04
CA ALA A 39 -8.58 -15.40 1.58
C ALA A 39 -9.93 -15.05 0.97
N ARG A 40 -10.30 -13.78 1.03
CA ARG A 40 -11.59 -13.26 0.57
C ARG A 40 -11.88 -13.62 -0.88
N HIS A 41 -10.90 -13.50 -1.79
CA HIS A 41 -11.09 -13.82 -3.21
C HIS A 41 -11.40 -15.30 -3.47
N VAL A 42 -10.86 -16.21 -2.64
CA VAL A 42 -11.16 -17.65 -2.70
C VAL A 42 -12.61 -17.91 -2.32
N ARG A 43 -13.09 -17.27 -1.25
CA ARG A 43 -14.48 -17.38 -0.80
C ARG A 43 -15.50 -16.73 -1.77
N LEU A 44 -15.08 -15.71 -2.50
CA LEU A 44 -15.93 -15.00 -3.45
C LEU A 44 -16.09 -15.71 -4.80
N ALA A 45 -15.07 -16.45 -5.26
CA ALA A 45 -15.12 -17.12 -6.56
C ALA A 45 -16.09 -18.29 -6.57
N ASP A 46 -16.57 -18.69 -7.77
CA ASP A 46 -17.44 -19.86 -7.92
C ASP A 46 -16.68 -21.17 -7.76
N GLU A 47 -15.41 -21.18 -8.15
CA GLU A 47 -14.48 -22.31 -8.01
C GLU A 47 -13.12 -21.79 -7.57
N ALA A 48 -12.32 -22.62 -6.89
CA ALA A 48 -10.96 -22.25 -6.49
C ALA A 48 -9.99 -23.41 -6.65
N VAL A 49 -8.74 -23.12 -7.05
CA VAL A 49 -7.69 -24.11 -7.30
C VAL A 49 -6.42 -23.76 -6.55
N LEU A 50 -5.94 -24.68 -5.70
CA LEU A 50 -4.65 -24.55 -5.03
C LEU A 50 -3.50 -24.67 -6.02
N LEU A 51 -2.59 -23.68 -5.99
CA LEU A 51 -1.36 -23.68 -6.81
C LEU A 51 -0.16 -24.29 -6.09
N GLY A 52 -0.13 -24.30 -4.76
CA GLY A 52 0.97 -24.85 -3.94
C GLY A 52 1.42 -23.92 -2.83
N PRO A 53 2.72 -23.95 -2.45
CA PRO A 53 3.26 -23.21 -1.32
C PRO A 53 3.03 -21.70 -1.36
N ALA A 54 3.22 -21.03 -0.21
CA ALA A 54 2.99 -19.60 -0.04
C ALA A 54 3.87 -18.72 -0.94
N ALA A 55 5.12 -19.12 -1.22
CA ALA A 55 6.03 -18.35 -2.06
C ALA A 55 5.47 -18.16 -3.48
N ALA A 56 5.40 -16.91 -3.95
CA ALA A 56 4.85 -16.59 -5.27
C ALA A 56 5.54 -17.32 -6.41
N ARG A 57 6.87 -17.48 -6.34
CA ARG A 57 7.69 -18.22 -7.34
C ARG A 57 7.32 -19.71 -7.45
N GLU A 58 6.67 -20.27 -6.44
CA GLU A 58 6.27 -21.68 -6.36
C GLU A 58 4.76 -21.86 -6.61
N SER A 59 4.01 -20.74 -6.73
CA SER A 59 2.57 -20.71 -6.90
C SER A 59 2.14 -19.76 -8.02
N TYR A 60 1.88 -18.50 -7.72
CA TYR A 60 1.31 -17.50 -8.65
C TYR A 60 2.18 -17.17 -9.88
N LEU A 61 3.49 -17.39 -9.81
CA LEU A 61 4.44 -17.15 -10.92
C LEU A 61 4.70 -18.40 -11.77
N VAL A 62 4.00 -19.50 -11.52
CA VAL A 62 4.17 -20.77 -12.29
C VAL A 62 3.07 -20.87 -13.33
N ALA A 63 3.37 -20.46 -14.57
CA ALA A 63 2.43 -20.43 -15.69
C ALA A 63 1.74 -21.79 -15.94
N ASP A 64 2.48 -22.88 -15.90
CA ASP A 64 1.96 -24.24 -16.15
C ASP A 64 0.85 -24.63 -15.17
N LYS A 65 0.97 -24.27 -13.89
CA LYS A 65 -0.05 -24.54 -12.88
C LYS A 65 -1.35 -23.79 -13.15
N ILE A 66 -1.24 -22.54 -13.66
CA ILE A 66 -2.39 -21.73 -14.03
C ILE A 66 -3.08 -22.30 -15.26
N ILE A 67 -2.31 -22.72 -16.28
CA ILE A 67 -2.82 -23.37 -17.50
C ILE A 67 -3.52 -24.68 -17.16
N GLU A 68 -2.93 -25.50 -16.28
CA GLU A 68 -3.55 -26.73 -15.81
C GLU A 68 -4.86 -26.46 -15.06
N ALA A 69 -4.88 -25.45 -14.19
CA ALA A 69 -6.11 -25.03 -13.51
C ALA A 69 -7.21 -24.62 -14.50
N CYS A 70 -6.88 -23.90 -15.59
CA CYS A 70 -7.83 -23.61 -16.66
C CYS A 70 -8.40 -24.86 -17.30
N LYS A 71 -7.53 -25.83 -17.67
CA LYS A 71 -7.94 -27.11 -18.30
C LYS A 71 -8.87 -27.91 -17.39
N ARG A 72 -8.54 -28.00 -16.10
CA ARG A 72 -9.32 -28.75 -15.11
C ARG A 72 -10.71 -28.14 -14.88
N THR A 73 -10.81 -26.81 -14.88
CA THR A 73 -12.05 -26.10 -14.57
C THR A 73 -12.88 -25.74 -15.81
N GLY A 74 -12.29 -25.85 -17.01
CA GLY A 74 -12.89 -25.43 -18.25
C GLY A 74 -13.02 -23.90 -18.40
N ALA A 75 -12.13 -23.14 -17.76
CA ALA A 75 -12.03 -21.69 -17.97
C ALA A 75 -11.56 -21.40 -19.41
N GLN A 76 -12.18 -20.40 -20.05
CA GLN A 76 -11.96 -20.05 -21.45
C GLN A 76 -10.93 -18.93 -21.61
N ALA A 77 -10.76 -18.12 -20.58
CA ALA A 77 -9.86 -16.97 -20.56
C ALA A 77 -9.25 -16.77 -19.18
N VAL A 78 -8.11 -16.07 -19.16
CA VAL A 78 -7.36 -15.76 -17.94
C VAL A 78 -7.26 -14.24 -17.79
N HIS A 79 -7.74 -13.73 -16.65
CA HIS A 79 -7.52 -12.34 -16.25
C HIS A 79 -6.29 -12.26 -15.35
N PRO A 80 -5.21 -11.59 -15.76
CA PRO A 80 -3.96 -11.57 -14.99
C PRO A 80 -3.97 -10.57 -13.82
N GLY A 81 -4.94 -9.66 -13.77
CA GLY A 81 -4.93 -8.53 -12.84
C GLY A 81 -3.79 -7.56 -13.12
N TYR A 82 -3.00 -7.25 -12.10
CA TYR A 82 -1.75 -6.50 -12.17
C TYR A 82 -0.65 -7.18 -11.30
N GLY A 83 0.63 -6.92 -11.59
CA GLY A 83 1.74 -7.66 -10.98
C GLY A 83 1.77 -9.12 -11.42
N PHE A 84 2.52 -9.98 -10.74
CA PHE A 84 2.74 -11.38 -11.09
C PHE A 84 3.03 -11.59 -12.59
N LEU A 85 2.18 -12.30 -13.30
CA LEU A 85 2.34 -12.62 -14.72
C LEU A 85 1.62 -11.66 -15.68
N SER A 86 1.10 -10.53 -15.19
CA SER A 86 0.29 -9.61 -16.01
C SER A 86 1.06 -8.94 -17.16
N GLU A 87 2.38 -8.80 -17.04
CA GLU A 87 3.28 -8.21 -18.03
C GLU A 87 4.32 -9.22 -18.53
N ASN A 88 3.96 -10.51 -18.50
CA ASN A 88 4.83 -11.59 -18.94
C ASN A 88 4.38 -12.09 -20.33
N GLU A 89 5.22 -11.84 -21.36
CA GLU A 89 4.93 -12.21 -22.74
C GLU A 89 4.90 -13.73 -22.95
N ASP A 90 5.80 -14.47 -22.28
CA ASP A 90 5.84 -15.92 -22.40
C ASP A 90 4.56 -16.57 -21.84
N PHE A 91 4.00 -16.00 -20.78
CA PHE A 91 2.73 -16.46 -20.24
C PHE A 91 1.57 -16.20 -21.21
N ALA A 92 1.52 -15.02 -21.84
CA ALA A 92 0.50 -14.70 -22.83
C ALA A 92 0.60 -15.65 -24.06
N GLU A 93 1.81 -15.94 -24.54
CA GLU A 93 2.06 -16.91 -25.62
C GLU A 93 1.67 -18.34 -25.21
N ALA A 94 2.03 -18.76 -23.99
CA ALA A 94 1.69 -20.09 -23.49
C ALA A 94 0.17 -20.29 -23.36
N LEU A 95 -0.58 -19.28 -22.92
CA LEU A 95 -2.05 -19.33 -22.92
C LEU A 95 -2.61 -19.49 -24.33
N ALA A 96 -2.15 -18.68 -25.28
CA ALA A 96 -2.59 -18.75 -26.67
C ALA A 96 -2.30 -20.13 -27.30
N ALA A 97 -1.11 -20.68 -27.05
CA ALA A 97 -0.71 -22.03 -27.51
C ALA A 97 -1.60 -23.14 -26.93
N ASN A 98 -2.24 -22.91 -25.79
CA ASN A 98 -3.20 -23.84 -25.17
C ASN A 98 -4.67 -23.51 -25.49
N GLY A 99 -4.95 -22.61 -26.45
CA GLY A 99 -6.32 -22.21 -26.83
C GLY A 99 -7.05 -21.40 -25.76
N LEU A 100 -6.34 -20.76 -24.86
CA LEU A 100 -6.87 -19.90 -23.81
C LEU A 100 -6.68 -18.42 -24.17
N VAL A 101 -7.66 -17.59 -23.85
CA VAL A 101 -7.59 -16.14 -24.12
C VAL A 101 -6.89 -15.45 -22.94
N PHE A 102 -5.81 -14.71 -23.22
CA PHE A 102 -5.24 -13.76 -22.26
C PHE A 102 -6.07 -12.47 -22.27
N ILE A 103 -6.65 -12.10 -21.11
CA ILE A 103 -7.41 -10.85 -20.99
C ILE A 103 -6.43 -9.71 -20.72
N GLY A 104 -5.81 -9.24 -21.79
CA GLY A 104 -4.74 -8.27 -21.79
C GLY A 104 -4.21 -8.02 -23.21
N PRO A 105 -3.07 -7.31 -23.34
CA PRO A 105 -2.48 -7.01 -24.63
C PRO A 105 -1.84 -8.23 -25.29
N PRO A 106 -1.58 -8.17 -26.61
CA PRO A 106 -0.80 -9.19 -27.31
C PRO A 106 0.62 -9.30 -26.75
N ALA A 107 1.18 -10.50 -26.75
CA ALA A 107 2.55 -10.76 -26.27
C ALA A 107 3.60 -9.88 -26.94
N ALA A 108 3.45 -9.59 -28.25
CA ALA A 108 4.33 -8.67 -28.99
C ALA A 108 4.34 -7.25 -28.42
N ALA A 109 3.18 -6.75 -27.96
CA ALA A 109 3.09 -5.43 -27.34
C ALA A 109 3.75 -5.41 -25.95
N ILE A 110 3.57 -6.48 -25.16
CA ILE A 110 4.24 -6.64 -23.85
C ILE A 110 5.76 -6.62 -24.06
N ARG A 111 6.26 -7.44 -24.99
CA ARG A 111 7.70 -7.54 -25.32
C ARG A 111 8.28 -6.20 -25.79
N ALA A 112 7.59 -5.48 -26.69
CA ALA A 112 8.02 -4.18 -27.19
C ALA A 112 8.15 -3.13 -26.09
N MET A 113 7.28 -3.16 -25.08
CA MET A 113 7.29 -2.22 -23.97
C MET A 113 8.17 -2.68 -22.79
N GLY A 114 8.54 -3.96 -22.72
CA GLY A 114 9.41 -4.52 -21.69
C GLY A 114 10.85 -3.98 -21.74
N SER A 115 11.34 -3.58 -22.93
CA SER A 115 12.65 -2.94 -23.10
C SER A 115 12.50 -1.42 -23.21
N LYS A 116 13.08 -0.68 -22.25
CA LYS A 116 13.04 0.79 -22.24
C LYS A 116 13.65 1.40 -23.49
N SER A 117 14.74 0.82 -24.01
CA SER A 117 15.41 1.30 -25.23
C SER A 117 14.53 1.11 -26.47
N GLU A 118 13.97 -0.10 -26.64
CA GLU A 118 13.07 -0.39 -27.75
C GLU A 118 11.79 0.42 -27.69
N ALA A 119 11.20 0.53 -26.49
CA ALA A 119 10.02 1.36 -26.27
C ALA A 119 10.29 2.81 -26.73
N LYS A 120 11.43 3.41 -26.33
CA LYS A 120 11.77 4.78 -26.73
C LYS A 120 12.05 4.94 -28.22
N LYS A 121 12.70 3.97 -28.85
CA LYS A 121 12.87 3.97 -30.32
C LYS A 121 11.51 3.97 -31.04
N LEU A 122 10.58 3.11 -30.60
CA LEU A 122 9.23 3.03 -31.16
C LEU A 122 8.42 4.32 -30.91
N MET A 123 8.51 4.88 -29.69
CA MET A 123 7.82 6.11 -29.34
C MET A 123 8.35 7.31 -30.14
N GLY A 124 9.66 7.41 -30.32
CA GLY A 124 10.26 8.44 -31.16
C GLY A 124 9.79 8.36 -32.62
N ALA A 125 9.71 7.16 -33.19
CA ALA A 125 9.16 6.94 -34.54
C ALA A 125 7.66 7.28 -34.64
N ALA A 126 6.91 7.17 -33.53
CA ALA A 126 5.50 7.55 -33.44
C ALA A 126 5.28 9.03 -33.07
N ASN A 127 6.34 9.86 -33.06
CA ASN A 127 6.33 11.27 -32.64
C ASN A 127 5.76 11.50 -31.20
N VAL A 128 5.89 10.54 -30.30
CA VAL A 128 5.58 10.73 -28.88
C VAL A 128 6.73 11.51 -28.24
N PRO A 129 6.47 12.60 -27.47
CA PRO A 129 7.52 13.39 -26.85
C PRO A 129 8.41 12.54 -25.91
N LEU A 130 9.71 12.54 -26.16
CA LEU A 130 10.71 11.84 -25.33
C LEU A 130 11.52 12.83 -24.51
N THR A 131 11.92 12.42 -23.30
CA THR A 131 12.90 13.16 -22.52
C THR A 131 14.17 13.36 -23.35
N PRO A 132 14.70 14.60 -23.47
CA PRO A 132 15.97 14.81 -24.13
C PRO A 132 17.03 13.88 -23.53
N GLY A 133 17.68 13.08 -24.36
CA GLY A 133 18.57 12.05 -23.85
C GLY A 133 19.20 11.20 -24.93
N TYR A 134 20.12 10.33 -24.50
CA TYR A 134 20.79 9.35 -25.34
C TYR A 134 20.27 7.93 -25.02
N HIS A 135 19.86 7.23 -26.07
CA HIS A 135 19.28 5.88 -25.99
C HIS A 135 19.91 4.91 -27.00
N GLY A 136 21.11 5.26 -27.50
CA GLY A 136 21.82 4.52 -28.55
C GLY A 136 22.54 3.28 -28.03
N ASP A 137 22.96 2.42 -28.97
CA ASP A 137 23.62 1.15 -28.67
C ASP A 137 25.11 1.30 -28.35
N ASP A 138 25.74 2.45 -28.73
CA ASP A 138 27.13 2.74 -28.37
C ASP A 138 27.24 3.17 -26.91
N GLN A 139 27.86 2.33 -26.10
CA GLN A 139 27.99 2.48 -24.64
C GLN A 139 29.41 2.94 -24.23
N THR A 140 30.16 3.51 -25.17
CA THR A 140 31.51 4.04 -24.91
C THR A 140 31.46 5.18 -23.90
N PRO A 141 32.20 5.14 -22.78
CA PRO A 141 32.12 6.16 -21.73
C PRO A 141 32.35 7.59 -22.21
N ALA A 142 33.26 7.78 -23.18
CA ALA A 142 33.55 9.12 -23.73
C ALA A 142 32.36 9.67 -24.54
N LEU A 143 31.69 8.82 -25.35
CA LEU A 143 30.48 9.23 -26.07
C LEU A 143 29.36 9.56 -25.10
N LEU A 144 29.13 8.70 -24.12
CA LEU A 144 28.05 8.91 -23.12
C LEU A 144 28.27 10.20 -22.33
N GLN A 145 29.53 10.57 -22.01
CA GLN A 145 29.81 11.86 -21.37
C GLN A 145 29.56 13.03 -22.32
N GLN A 146 29.97 12.93 -23.58
CA GLN A 146 29.71 13.96 -24.59
C GLN A 146 28.20 14.19 -24.75
N GLU A 147 27.40 13.15 -24.88
CA GLU A 147 25.95 13.24 -24.97
C GLU A 147 25.33 13.89 -23.71
N ALA A 148 25.83 13.53 -22.52
CA ALA A 148 25.40 14.17 -21.28
C ALA A 148 25.73 15.67 -21.23
N ASP A 149 26.89 16.06 -21.75
CA ASP A 149 27.31 17.46 -21.85
C ASP A 149 26.42 18.24 -22.84
N GLU A 150 26.02 17.61 -23.96
CA GLU A 150 25.11 18.19 -24.94
C GLU A 150 23.67 18.34 -24.42
N ILE A 151 23.17 17.33 -23.67
CA ILE A 151 21.86 17.38 -22.98
C ILE A 151 21.85 18.49 -21.92
N GLY A 152 23.02 18.73 -21.30
CA GLY A 152 23.21 19.69 -20.21
C GLY A 152 22.72 19.15 -18.85
N TYR A 153 23.53 19.40 -17.82
CA TYR A 153 23.26 18.93 -16.45
C TYR A 153 22.12 19.71 -15.74
N PRO A 154 21.43 19.12 -14.77
CA PRO A 154 21.61 17.74 -14.29
C PRO A 154 21.07 16.69 -15.26
N VAL A 155 21.72 15.53 -15.30
CA VAL A 155 21.29 14.36 -16.07
C VAL A 155 21.08 13.14 -15.17
N LEU A 156 20.27 12.20 -15.62
CA LEU A 156 20.02 10.94 -14.93
C LEU A 156 20.55 9.79 -15.80
N ILE A 157 21.48 9.01 -15.25
CA ILE A 157 21.94 7.75 -15.84
C ILE A 157 21.01 6.66 -15.34
N LYS A 158 20.48 5.82 -16.23
CA LYS A 158 19.53 4.74 -15.90
C LYS A 158 19.96 3.42 -16.53
N ALA A 159 19.87 2.32 -15.83
CA ALA A 159 19.96 0.98 -16.43
C ALA A 159 18.84 0.80 -17.49
N ALA A 160 19.19 0.27 -18.66
CA ALA A 160 18.25 -0.02 -19.74
C ALA A 160 17.27 -1.14 -19.36
N ALA A 161 17.78 -2.17 -18.68
CA ALA A 161 16.99 -3.24 -18.10
C ALA A 161 16.58 -2.91 -16.65
N GLY A 162 15.44 -3.45 -16.20
CA GLY A 162 14.98 -3.32 -14.82
C GLY A 162 14.07 -2.14 -14.53
N GLY A 163 13.61 -2.05 -13.26
CA GLY A 163 12.62 -1.09 -12.78
C GLY A 163 12.80 -0.78 -11.29
N GLY A 164 11.86 0.00 -10.70
CA GLY A 164 11.84 0.27 -9.26
C GLY A 164 12.96 1.19 -8.75
N GLY A 165 13.58 1.99 -9.64
CA GLY A 165 14.62 2.95 -9.24
C GLY A 165 16.02 2.38 -9.01
N LYS A 166 16.24 1.07 -9.16
CA LYS A 166 17.56 0.45 -9.13
C LYS A 166 18.35 0.79 -10.39
N GLY A 167 19.68 0.95 -10.28
CA GLY A 167 20.53 1.32 -11.41
C GLY A 167 20.28 2.73 -11.94
N MET A 168 20.00 3.69 -11.05
CA MET A 168 19.80 5.11 -11.40
C MET A 168 20.81 5.98 -10.64
N ARG A 169 21.42 6.96 -11.36
CA ARG A 169 22.36 7.93 -10.77
C ARG A 169 22.08 9.32 -11.30
N LEU A 170 21.76 10.24 -10.39
CA LEU A 170 21.72 11.66 -10.69
C LEU A 170 23.13 12.22 -10.77
N VAL A 171 23.41 12.95 -11.83
CA VAL A 171 24.70 13.63 -12.06
C VAL A 171 24.45 15.12 -12.27
N GLU A 172 24.99 15.93 -11.40
CA GLU A 172 24.80 17.39 -11.42
C GLU A 172 25.86 18.14 -12.25
N ARG A 173 27.02 17.51 -12.45
CA ARG A 173 28.17 18.15 -13.12
C ARG A 173 28.93 17.13 -13.97
N SER A 174 29.50 17.59 -15.09
CA SER A 174 30.30 16.73 -16.00
C SER A 174 31.47 16.03 -15.31
N ALA A 175 32.11 16.68 -14.32
CA ALA A 175 33.23 16.11 -13.58
C ALA A 175 32.86 14.82 -12.82
N ASP A 176 31.60 14.66 -12.40
CA ASP A 176 31.11 13.53 -11.59
C ASP A 176 30.56 12.40 -12.47
N PHE A 177 30.47 12.61 -13.81
CA PHE A 177 29.75 11.73 -14.71
C PHE A 177 30.36 10.33 -14.83
N LEU A 178 31.65 10.22 -15.05
CA LEU A 178 32.30 8.93 -15.30
C LEU A 178 32.26 7.99 -14.07
N ASP A 179 32.40 8.54 -12.87
CA ASP A 179 32.30 7.76 -11.62
C ASP A 179 30.88 7.26 -11.40
N ALA A 180 29.89 8.13 -11.65
CA ALA A 180 28.47 7.77 -11.58
C ALA A 180 28.10 6.72 -12.64
N LEU A 181 28.62 6.84 -13.86
CA LEU A 181 28.43 5.88 -14.96
C LEU A 181 28.99 4.51 -14.56
N ALA A 182 30.23 4.45 -14.08
CA ALA A 182 30.84 3.20 -13.67
C ALA A 182 30.08 2.53 -12.52
N SER A 183 29.57 3.32 -11.57
CA SER A 183 28.73 2.83 -10.48
C SER A 183 27.39 2.28 -10.99
N CYS A 184 26.73 3.01 -11.89
CA CYS A 184 25.45 2.61 -12.47
C CYS A 184 25.59 1.30 -13.28
N LYS A 185 26.61 1.18 -14.14
CA LYS A 185 26.88 -0.03 -14.93
C LYS A 185 27.12 -1.27 -14.05
N ARG A 186 27.92 -1.14 -12.96
CA ARG A 186 28.15 -2.23 -12.01
C ARG A 186 26.86 -2.72 -11.35
N GLU A 187 26.02 -1.77 -10.90
CA GLU A 187 24.73 -2.12 -10.30
C GLU A 187 23.78 -2.75 -11.32
N ALA A 188 23.73 -2.21 -12.53
CA ALA A 188 22.91 -2.75 -13.62
C ALA A 188 23.30 -4.21 -13.96
N LEU A 189 24.60 -4.48 -14.11
CA LEU A 189 25.10 -5.82 -14.38
C LEU A 189 24.79 -6.79 -13.23
N SER A 190 24.99 -6.38 -11.99
CA SER A 190 24.75 -7.23 -10.82
C SER A 190 23.27 -7.53 -10.57
N SER A 191 22.38 -6.57 -10.84
CA SER A 191 20.95 -6.69 -10.54
C SER A 191 20.13 -7.24 -11.70
N PHE A 192 20.54 -6.97 -12.94
CA PHE A 192 19.75 -7.29 -14.14
C PHE A 192 20.50 -8.10 -15.18
N GLY A 193 21.80 -8.33 -15.01
CA GLY A 193 22.63 -9.08 -15.97
C GLY A 193 22.98 -8.30 -17.24
N ASP A 194 22.65 -7.01 -17.31
CA ASP A 194 22.89 -6.12 -18.45
C ASP A 194 23.48 -4.80 -17.95
N GLU A 195 24.61 -4.34 -18.54
CA GLU A 195 25.27 -3.09 -18.17
C GLU A 195 24.86 -1.89 -19.04
N HIS A 196 23.95 -2.10 -20.00
CA HIS A 196 23.48 -1.05 -20.91
C HIS A 196 22.76 0.05 -20.11
N VAL A 197 23.10 1.32 -20.41
CA VAL A 197 22.52 2.48 -19.72
C VAL A 197 21.93 3.50 -20.73
N LEU A 198 20.98 4.27 -20.23
CA LEU A 198 20.38 5.43 -20.90
C LEU A 198 20.79 6.69 -20.15
N ILE A 199 20.90 7.81 -20.86
CA ILE A 199 21.12 9.13 -20.25
C ILE A 199 19.95 10.02 -20.58
N GLU A 200 19.40 10.71 -19.58
CA GLU A 200 18.25 11.60 -19.78
C GLU A 200 18.42 12.89 -19.00
N LYS A 201 17.86 13.98 -19.54
CA LYS A 201 17.72 15.23 -18.81
C LYS A 201 16.98 14.98 -17.49
N TYR A 202 17.54 15.42 -16.38
CA TYR A 202 16.85 15.34 -15.09
C TYR A 202 15.88 16.53 -14.94
N ILE A 203 14.66 16.20 -14.56
CA ILE A 203 13.59 17.18 -14.35
C ILE A 203 13.45 17.40 -12.85
N THR A 204 13.63 18.63 -12.39
CA THR A 204 13.82 18.93 -10.96
C THR A 204 12.55 18.91 -10.11
N ARG A 205 11.39 19.24 -10.68
CA ARG A 205 10.09 19.20 -9.99
C ARG A 205 9.01 18.59 -10.87
N PRO A 206 9.17 17.32 -11.24
CA PRO A 206 8.26 16.69 -12.17
C PRO A 206 6.95 16.33 -11.51
N ARG A 207 5.86 16.42 -12.28
CA ARG A 207 4.63 15.70 -12.01
C ARG A 207 4.66 14.36 -12.74
N HIS A 208 4.09 13.34 -12.12
CA HIS A 208 3.84 12.05 -12.74
C HIS A 208 2.39 12.02 -13.21
N ILE A 209 2.20 12.25 -14.50
CA ILE A 209 0.87 12.23 -15.15
C ILE A 209 0.80 10.99 -16.01
N GLU A 210 -0.30 10.29 -15.94
CA GLU A 210 -0.51 9.10 -16.74
C GLU A 210 -1.85 9.14 -17.47
N ILE A 211 -1.89 8.56 -18.65
CA ILE A 211 -3.08 8.52 -19.50
C ILE A 211 -3.58 7.09 -19.61
N GLN A 212 -4.82 6.86 -19.20
CA GLN A 212 -5.49 5.59 -19.43
C GLN A 212 -5.83 5.44 -20.91
N VAL A 213 -5.29 4.45 -21.58
CA VAL A 213 -5.68 4.06 -22.93
C VAL A 213 -6.47 2.77 -22.93
N PHE A 214 -7.32 2.63 -23.94
CA PHE A 214 -8.02 1.38 -24.20
C PHE A 214 -8.14 1.14 -25.70
N ALA A 215 -7.79 -0.06 -26.15
CA ALA A 215 -7.84 -0.41 -27.57
C ALA A 215 -8.56 -1.75 -27.77
N ASP A 216 -9.20 -1.92 -28.94
CA ASP A 216 -9.83 -3.17 -29.34
C ASP A 216 -9.06 -3.88 -30.47
N THR A 217 -9.49 -5.09 -30.81
CA THR A 217 -8.90 -5.89 -31.89
C THR A 217 -9.28 -5.40 -33.30
N LEU A 218 -10.15 -4.39 -33.40
CA LEU A 218 -10.62 -3.81 -34.65
C LEU A 218 -9.83 -2.54 -35.03
N GLY A 219 -8.85 -2.14 -34.21
CA GLY A 219 -7.98 -0.99 -34.43
C GLY A 219 -8.49 0.33 -33.85
N HIS A 220 -9.61 0.30 -33.09
CA HIS A 220 -10.05 1.48 -32.35
C HIS A 220 -9.21 1.62 -31.07
N CYS A 221 -8.85 2.85 -30.76
CA CYS A 221 -8.13 3.19 -29.54
C CYS A 221 -8.63 4.53 -29.02
N VAL A 222 -8.95 4.59 -27.73
CA VAL A 222 -9.39 5.79 -27.02
C VAL A 222 -8.53 6.04 -25.78
N TYR A 223 -8.52 7.28 -25.30
CA TYR A 223 -7.99 7.60 -23.98
C TYR A 223 -9.12 7.98 -23.00
N LEU A 224 -9.01 7.50 -21.77
CA LEU A 224 -9.99 7.77 -20.71
C LEU A 224 -9.43 8.77 -19.70
N PHE A 225 -8.83 9.82 -20.24
CA PHE A 225 -8.26 10.94 -19.52
C PHE A 225 -7.04 10.59 -18.66
N GLU A 226 -6.59 11.60 -17.92
CA GLU A 226 -5.37 11.53 -17.10
C GLU A 226 -5.65 11.28 -15.63
N ARG A 227 -4.61 10.75 -14.97
CA ARG A 227 -4.46 10.70 -13.52
C ARG A 227 -3.18 11.42 -13.12
N ASP A 228 -3.19 12.07 -11.97
CA ASP A 228 -1.98 12.53 -11.30
C ASP A 228 -1.55 11.53 -10.25
N CYS A 229 -0.34 11.01 -10.39
CA CYS A 229 0.28 10.05 -9.49
C CYS A 229 1.59 10.59 -8.91
N SER A 230 1.70 11.91 -8.78
CA SER A 230 2.92 12.58 -8.32
C SER A 230 3.24 12.27 -6.86
N VAL A 231 2.22 11.98 -6.04
CA VAL A 231 2.44 11.68 -4.62
C VAL A 231 2.90 10.24 -4.45
N GLN A 232 4.20 10.07 -4.35
CA GLN A 232 4.82 8.76 -4.29
C GLN A 232 5.98 8.74 -3.27
N ARG A 233 6.27 7.54 -2.78
CA ARG A 233 7.35 7.25 -1.86
C ARG A 233 8.29 6.22 -2.50
N ARG A 234 9.56 6.56 -2.70
CA ARG A 234 10.52 5.65 -3.34
C ARG A 234 9.96 4.99 -4.61
N HIS A 235 9.31 5.79 -5.47
CA HIS A 235 8.63 5.37 -6.70
C HIS A 235 7.35 4.53 -6.51
N GLN A 236 6.87 4.34 -5.29
CA GLN A 236 5.59 3.72 -4.99
C GLN A 236 4.52 4.80 -4.85
N LYS A 237 3.48 4.75 -5.67
CA LYS A 237 2.31 5.63 -5.61
C LYS A 237 1.58 5.42 -4.29
N VAL A 238 1.10 6.49 -3.66
CA VAL A 238 0.46 6.48 -2.34
C VAL A 238 -0.93 7.09 -2.39
N LEU A 239 -1.06 8.18 -3.14
CA LEU A 239 -2.30 8.92 -3.34
C LEU A 239 -2.39 9.35 -4.80
N GLU A 240 -3.47 9.01 -5.46
CA GLU A 240 -3.72 9.30 -6.88
C GLU A 240 -5.02 10.09 -7.04
N GLU A 241 -5.07 10.95 -8.05
CA GLU A 241 -6.28 11.72 -8.34
C GLU A 241 -6.58 11.83 -9.83
N ALA A 242 -7.84 11.93 -10.17
CA ALA A 242 -8.35 12.18 -11.51
C ALA A 242 -9.54 13.15 -11.48
N PRO A 243 -9.57 14.13 -12.43
CA PRO A 243 -8.50 14.50 -13.36
C PRO A 243 -7.31 15.16 -12.67
N ALA A 244 -6.18 15.27 -13.34
CA ALA A 244 -4.99 15.94 -12.80
C ALA A 244 -5.27 17.44 -12.56
N PRO A 245 -4.97 17.99 -11.38
CA PRO A 245 -5.22 19.40 -11.08
C PRO A 245 -4.48 20.33 -12.04
N GLY A 246 -5.15 21.41 -12.46
CA GLY A 246 -4.58 22.42 -13.34
C GLY A 246 -4.35 21.96 -14.80
N MET A 247 -4.85 20.78 -15.20
CA MET A 247 -4.77 20.30 -16.56
C MET A 247 -5.74 21.06 -17.48
N SER A 248 -5.22 21.77 -18.47
CA SER A 248 -6.06 22.42 -19.47
C SER A 248 -6.61 21.38 -20.47
N GLU A 249 -7.75 21.68 -21.10
CA GLU A 249 -8.36 20.80 -22.09
C GLU A 249 -7.45 20.57 -23.29
N ALA A 250 -6.75 21.60 -23.73
CA ALA A 250 -5.79 21.50 -24.85
C ALA A 250 -4.64 20.53 -24.51
N ARG A 251 -4.06 20.66 -23.32
CA ARG A 251 -2.96 19.79 -22.87
C ARG A 251 -3.44 18.35 -22.64
N ARG A 252 -4.63 18.17 -22.06
CA ARG A 252 -5.27 16.85 -21.90
C ARG A 252 -5.42 16.16 -23.26
N ARG A 253 -5.85 16.89 -24.27
CA ARG A 253 -5.99 16.36 -25.63
C ARG A 253 -4.64 15.98 -26.21
N GLU A 254 -3.65 16.86 -26.13
CA GLU A 254 -2.30 16.61 -26.63
C GLU A 254 -1.67 15.35 -26.00
N MET A 255 -1.74 15.22 -24.68
CA MET A 255 -1.24 14.05 -23.96
C MET A 255 -2.04 12.79 -24.30
N GLY A 256 -3.36 12.90 -24.42
CA GLY A 256 -4.24 11.82 -24.81
C GLY A 256 -3.96 11.28 -26.21
N GLU A 257 -3.77 12.19 -27.18
CA GLU A 257 -3.40 11.84 -28.56
C GLU A 257 -2.01 11.20 -28.64
N ALA A 258 -1.04 11.70 -27.86
CA ALA A 258 0.29 11.09 -27.75
C ALA A 258 0.21 9.67 -27.16
N ALA A 259 -0.63 9.46 -26.15
CA ALA A 259 -0.85 8.14 -25.54
C ALA A 259 -1.54 7.15 -26.51
N VAL A 260 -2.52 7.62 -27.28
CA VAL A 260 -3.16 6.82 -28.35
C VAL A 260 -2.15 6.47 -29.45
N ALA A 261 -1.28 7.42 -29.85
CA ALA A 261 -0.23 7.15 -30.82
C ALA A 261 0.75 6.09 -30.30
N ALA A 262 1.15 6.18 -29.04
CA ALA A 262 1.99 5.17 -28.37
C ALA A 262 1.36 3.78 -28.41
N ALA A 263 0.09 3.66 -28.01
CA ALA A 263 -0.64 2.38 -28.00
C ALA A 263 -0.77 1.78 -29.43
N LYS A 264 -1.09 2.61 -30.41
CA LYS A 264 -1.21 2.18 -31.81
C LYS A 264 0.13 1.72 -32.40
N ALA A 265 1.24 2.38 -32.05
CA ALA A 265 2.58 2.03 -32.54
C ALA A 265 3.01 0.60 -32.18
N VAL A 266 2.48 0.04 -31.11
CA VAL A 266 2.79 -1.33 -30.64
C VAL A 266 1.64 -2.31 -30.89
N GLY A 267 0.58 -1.90 -31.60
CA GLY A 267 -0.59 -2.75 -31.85
C GLY A 267 -1.30 -3.17 -30.55
N TYR A 268 -1.42 -2.23 -29.59
CA TYR A 268 -1.97 -2.49 -28.28
C TYR A 268 -3.44 -2.89 -28.31
N VAL A 269 -3.85 -3.81 -27.41
CA VAL A 269 -5.24 -4.23 -27.20
C VAL A 269 -5.49 -4.34 -25.69
N GLY A 270 -6.67 -3.93 -25.24
CA GLY A 270 -7.07 -3.96 -23.83
C GLY A 270 -6.74 -2.65 -23.09
N ALA A 271 -6.74 -2.73 -21.78
CA ALA A 271 -6.42 -1.63 -20.89
C ALA A 271 -4.91 -1.43 -20.79
N GLY A 272 -4.42 -0.24 -21.03
CA GLY A 272 -3.02 0.14 -20.84
C GLY A 272 -2.90 1.55 -20.30
N THR A 273 -1.74 1.90 -19.79
CA THR A 273 -1.48 3.23 -19.24
C THR A 273 -0.15 3.74 -19.76
N VAL A 274 -0.18 4.93 -20.35
CA VAL A 274 1.03 5.63 -20.81
C VAL A 274 1.41 6.66 -19.76
N GLU A 275 2.58 6.49 -19.17
CA GLU A 275 3.11 7.35 -18.12
C GLU A 275 4.00 8.43 -18.69
N PHE A 276 3.77 9.66 -18.23
CA PHE A 276 4.52 10.84 -18.62
C PHE A 276 5.11 11.55 -17.41
N ILE A 277 6.33 12.03 -17.58
CA ILE A 277 6.91 13.02 -16.69
C ILE A 277 6.55 14.41 -17.24
N ALA A 278 5.89 15.22 -16.44
CA ALA A 278 5.39 16.52 -16.86
C ALA A 278 6.02 17.65 -16.02
N ASN A 279 6.50 18.68 -16.70
CA ASN A 279 7.03 19.89 -16.08
C ASN A 279 5.93 20.87 -15.67
N GLN A 280 6.29 21.79 -14.78
CA GLN A 280 5.42 22.90 -14.39
C GLN A 280 5.17 23.91 -15.54
N ASP A 281 6.08 23.99 -16.50
CA ASP A 281 5.96 24.86 -17.68
C ASP A 281 5.02 24.33 -18.78
N GLY A 282 4.54 23.10 -18.61
CA GLY A 282 3.63 22.48 -19.55
C GLY A 282 4.25 21.43 -20.46
N SER A 283 5.58 21.34 -20.56
CA SER A 283 6.23 20.26 -21.31
C SER A 283 6.00 18.90 -20.65
N PHE A 284 5.91 17.85 -21.45
CA PHE A 284 5.75 16.49 -20.96
C PHE A 284 6.51 15.51 -21.85
N TYR A 285 6.93 14.39 -21.26
CA TYR A 285 7.79 13.41 -21.91
C TYR A 285 7.38 12.00 -21.52
N PHE A 286 7.39 11.10 -22.46
CA PHE A 286 7.11 9.68 -22.25
C PHE A 286 8.13 9.06 -21.28
N MET A 287 7.62 8.33 -20.29
CA MET A 287 8.42 7.53 -19.37
C MET A 287 8.37 6.05 -19.73
N GLU A 288 7.19 5.46 -19.66
CA GLU A 288 6.93 4.06 -19.93
C GLU A 288 5.46 3.82 -20.26
N MET A 289 5.15 2.62 -20.75
CA MET A 289 3.79 2.17 -20.91
C MET A 289 3.59 0.90 -20.07
N ASN A 290 2.67 0.95 -19.12
CA ASN A 290 2.25 -0.22 -18.37
C ASN A 290 1.24 -1.01 -19.20
N THR A 291 1.61 -2.25 -19.54
CA THR A 291 0.85 -3.12 -20.45
C THR A 291 -0.19 -3.97 -19.70
N ARG A 292 -0.86 -3.36 -18.75
CA ARG A 292 -1.84 -3.98 -17.85
C ARG A 292 -2.85 -2.97 -17.32
N LEU A 293 -3.87 -3.47 -16.64
CA LEU A 293 -4.70 -2.62 -15.80
C LEU A 293 -3.89 -2.05 -14.64
N GLN A 294 -4.00 -0.77 -14.36
CA GLN A 294 -3.32 -0.10 -13.23
C GLN A 294 -4.07 -0.31 -11.91
N VAL A 295 -3.33 -0.21 -10.79
CA VAL A 295 -3.92 -0.27 -9.45
C VAL A 295 -4.95 0.84 -9.29
N GLU A 296 -4.61 2.06 -9.71
CA GLU A 296 -5.36 3.31 -9.60
C GLU A 296 -6.45 3.52 -10.67
N HIS A 297 -6.80 2.47 -11.44
CA HIS A 297 -7.90 2.55 -12.40
C HIS A 297 -9.25 3.02 -11.81
N PRO A 298 -9.56 2.79 -10.52
CA PRO A 298 -10.82 3.21 -9.94
C PRO A 298 -11.08 4.72 -10.01
N VAL A 299 -10.07 5.59 -9.93
CA VAL A 299 -10.32 7.05 -10.06
C VAL A 299 -10.77 7.42 -11.47
N THR A 300 -10.25 6.75 -12.51
CA THR A 300 -10.74 6.90 -13.89
C THR A 300 -12.18 6.39 -14.02
N GLU A 301 -12.50 5.25 -13.41
CA GLU A 301 -13.86 4.69 -13.39
C GLU A 301 -14.85 5.66 -12.74
N MET A 302 -14.47 6.28 -11.62
CA MET A 302 -15.34 7.20 -10.88
C MET A 302 -15.62 8.49 -11.67
N ILE A 303 -14.65 9.05 -12.39
CA ILE A 303 -14.86 10.27 -13.18
C ILE A 303 -15.52 10.04 -14.53
N THR A 304 -15.45 8.82 -15.08
CA THR A 304 -16.01 8.50 -16.41
C THR A 304 -17.29 7.71 -16.35
N GLY A 305 -17.59 7.09 -15.20
CA GLY A 305 -18.72 6.17 -15.04
C GLY A 305 -18.55 4.84 -15.79
N GLN A 306 -17.31 4.51 -16.23
CA GLN A 306 -17.04 3.27 -16.96
C GLN A 306 -16.45 2.21 -16.02
N ASP A 307 -16.67 0.92 -16.31
CA ASP A 307 -16.03 -0.21 -15.65
C ASP A 307 -14.95 -0.78 -16.58
N LEU A 308 -13.68 -0.53 -16.27
CA LEU A 308 -12.56 -0.93 -17.12
C LEU A 308 -12.36 -2.45 -17.16
N VAL A 309 -12.72 -3.16 -16.11
CA VAL A 309 -12.71 -4.64 -16.12
C VAL A 309 -13.80 -5.19 -17.05
N GLU A 310 -14.98 -4.57 -17.09
CA GLU A 310 -15.98 -4.93 -18.08
C GLU A 310 -15.47 -4.71 -19.50
N TRP A 311 -14.82 -3.57 -19.76
CA TRP A 311 -14.22 -3.29 -21.06
C TRP A 311 -13.17 -4.34 -21.44
N GLN A 312 -12.30 -4.74 -20.48
CA GLN A 312 -11.32 -5.81 -20.71
C GLN A 312 -11.99 -7.14 -21.13
N LEU A 313 -13.05 -7.53 -20.43
CA LEU A 313 -13.78 -8.77 -20.70
C LEU A 313 -14.48 -8.73 -22.09
N ARG A 314 -15.07 -7.57 -22.45
CA ARG A 314 -15.72 -7.38 -23.76
C ARG A 314 -14.72 -7.43 -24.91
N VAL A 315 -13.62 -6.68 -24.80
CA VAL A 315 -12.59 -6.61 -25.83
C VAL A 315 -11.89 -7.96 -26.00
N ALA A 316 -11.55 -8.64 -24.92
CA ALA A 316 -10.98 -9.99 -24.97
C ALA A 316 -11.92 -11.04 -25.59
N ALA A 317 -13.23 -10.80 -25.50
CA ALA A 317 -14.26 -11.62 -26.18
C ALA A 317 -14.49 -11.21 -27.64
N GLY A 318 -13.66 -10.32 -28.22
CA GLY A 318 -13.73 -9.86 -29.62
C GLY A 318 -14.80 -8.79 -29.87
N GLN A 319 -15.35 -8.15 -28.84
CA GLN A 319 -16.30 -7.04 -29.00
C GLN A 319 -15.55 -5.71 -29.23
N PRO A 320 -16.17 -4.75 -29.97
CA PRO A 320 -15.62 -3.42 -30.10
C PRO A 320 -15.63 -2.65 -28.77
N LEU A 321 -14.88 -1.54 -28.72
CA LEU A 321 -14.95 -0.61 -27.60
C LEU A 321 -16.40 -0.14 -27.38
N PRO A 322 -16.86 -0.09 -26.10
CA PRO A 322 -18.23 0.33 -25.80
C PRO A 322 -18.55 1.78 -26.18
N LEU A 323 -17.56 2.67 -26.14
CA LEU A 323 -17.70 4.10 -26.43
C LEU A 323 -16.59 4.58 -27.37
N LYS A 324 -16.93 5.61 -28.17
CA LYS A 324 -15.97 6.38 -28.95
C LYS A 324 -15.41 7.52 -28.10
N GLN A 325 -14.29 8.14 -28.55
CA GLN A 325 -13.63 9.23 -27.82
C GLN A 325 -14.59 10.40 -27.50
N GLU A 326 -15.44 10.77 -28.44
CA GLU A 326 -16.36 11.92 -28.32
C GLU A 326 -17.51 11.67 -27.32
N GLN A 327 -17.68 10.43 -26.88
CA GLN A 327 -18.71 10.02 -25.91
C GLN A 327 -18.16 9.93 -24.49
N LEU A 328 -16.85 10.06 -24.33
CA LEU A 328 -16.20 10.02 -23.03
C LEU A 328 -16.21 11.43 -22.42
N GLU A 329 -16.64 11.53 -21.18
CA GLU A 329 -16.76 12.78 -20.43
C GLU A 329 -16.14 12.65 -19.05
N ILE A 330 -15.55 13.73 -18.54
CA ILE A 330 -15.13 13.85 -17.16
C ILE A 330 -16.28 14.39 -16.32
N ARG A 331 -16.58 13.74 -15.19
CA ARG A 331 -17.57 14.19 -14.23
C ARG A 331 -16.96 14.21 -12.83
N GLY A 332 -16.91 15.39 -12.23
CA GLY A 332 -16.38 15.58 -10.90
C GLY A 332 -14.88 15.33 -10.77
N HIS A 333 -14.49 14.89 -9.58
CA HIS A 333 -13.10 14.63 -9.21
C HIS A 333 -13.01 13.43 -8.27
N ALA A 334 -12.08 12.53 -8.48
CA ALA A 334 -11.86 11.33 -7.67
C ALA A 334 -10.45 11.31 -7.08
N LEU A 335 -10.34 10.77 -5.89
CA LEU A 335 -9.09 10.51 -5.18
C LEU A 335 -9.04 9.03 -4.77
N GLU A 336 -7.89 8.40 -4.92
CA GLU A 336 -7.61 7.06 -4.38
C GLU A 336 -6.48 7.15 -3.37
N ALA A 337 -6.67 6.54 -2.20
CA ALA A 337 -5.63 6.37 -1.20
C ALA A 337 -5.35 4.88 -0.99
N ARG A 338 -4.09 4.48 -1.06
CA ARG A 338 -3.69 3.10 -0.83
C ARG A 338 -3.46 2.87 0.66
N ILE A 339 -4.30 2.06 1.26
CA ILE A 339 -4.20 1.67 2.68
C ILE A 339 -3.24 0.49 2.77
N TYR A 340 -2.10 0.69 3.41
CA TYR A 340 -1.06 -0.31 3.61
C TYR A 340 -0.89 -0.68 5.09
N ALA A 341 -0.56 -1.95 5.35
CA ALA A 341 -0.05 -2.41 6.63
C ALA A 341 1.44 -2.04 6.72
N GLU A 342 1.74 -0.80 7.13
CA GLU A 342 3.11 -0.29 7.26
C GLU A 342 3.21 0.85 8.27
N ASP A 343 4.39 0.98 8.89
CA ASP A 343 4.68 2.03 9.86
C ASP A 343 5.37 3.21 9.17
N ALA A 344 4.61 4.26 8.90
CA ALA A 344 5.12 5.47 8.26
C ALA A 344 6.21 6.17 9.07
N ASN A 345 6.16 6.10 10.40
CA ASN A 345 7.14 6.73 11.29
C ASN A 345 8.47 5.96 11.35
N LYS A 346 8.47 4.68 10.94
CA LYS A 346 9.66 3.84 10.83
C LYS A 346 10.10 3.63 9.39
N GLY A 347 9.99 4.66 8.56
CA GLY A 347 10.39 4.58 7.15
C GLY A 347 9.53 3.66 6.31
N PHE A 348 8.27 3.49 6.70
CA PHE A 348 7.27 2.64 6.05
C PHE A 348 7.64 1.15 6.08
N LEU A 349 8.16 0.69 7.20
CA LEU A 349 8.37 -0.75 7.39
C LEU A 349 7.02 -1.49 7.32
N PRO A 350 6.92 -2.57 6.54
CA PRO A 350 5.74 -3.40 6.49
C PRO A 350 5.41 -3.98 7.88
N ALA A 351 4.13 -4.02 8.19
CA ALA A 351 3.60 -4.65 9.38
C ALA A 351 2.86 -5.94 9.00
N THR A 352 3.09 -7.00 9.74
CA THR A 352 2.39 -8.28 9.61
C THR A 352 1.53 -8.54 10.84
N GLY A 353 0.53 -9.39 10.71
CA GLY A 353 -0.33 -9.77 11.82
C GLY A 353 -1.79 -9.86 11.44
N SER A 354 -2.64 -10.10 12.44
CA SER A 354 -4.09 -10.28 12.24
C SER A 354 -4.82 -8.93 12.25
N LEU A 355 -5.76 -8.77 11.33
CA LEU A 355 -6.70 -7.66 11.29
C LEU A 355 -7.82 -7.88 12.31
N ILE A 356 -7.55 -7.61 13.58
CA ILE A 356 -8.50 -7.85 14.67
C ILE A 356 -9.76 -7.01 14.49
N ARG A 357 -9.57 -5.77 14.04
CA ARG A 357 -10.64 -4.90 13.58
C ARG A 357 -10.29 -4.37 12.21
N LEU A 358 -11.23 -4.49 11.31
CA LEU A 358 -11.22 -3.84 10.00
C LEU A 358 -12.61 -3.30 9.74
N GLN A 359 -12.77 -1.99 9.89
CA GLN A 359 -14.01 -1.28 9.67
C GLN A 359 -13.76 -0.18 8.65
N PRO A 360 -14.00 -0.42 7.36
CA PRO A 360 -13.94 0.64 6.36
C PRO A 360 -15.09 1.64 6.53
N PRO A 361 -15.00 2.84 5.92
CA PRO A 361 -16.12 3.76 5.81
C PRO A 361 -17.28 3.11 5.04
N GLY A 362 -18.49 3.62 5.27
CA GLY A 362 -19.67 3.15 4.53
C GLY A 362 -19.56 3.43 3.03
N GLU A 363 -19.71 2.39 2.20
CA GLU A 363 -19.74 2.55 0.75
C GLU A 363 -20.99 3.31 0.29
N SER A 364 -20.84 4.13 -0.76
CA SER A 364 -21.90 4.94 -1.35
C SER A 364 -21.57 5.25 -2.82
N LEU A 365 -22.34 6.11 -3.49
CA LEU A 365 -21.96 6.64 -4.80
C LEU A 365 -20.68 7.50 -4.75
N HIS A 366 -20.30 7.97 -3.57
CA HIS A 366 -19.17 8.87 -3.34
C HIS A 366 -17.98 8.21 -2.66
N VAL A 367 -18.15 7.02 -2.08
CA VAL A 367 -17.12 6.28 -1.35
C VAL A 367 -17.13 4.83 -1.79
N ARG A 368 -16.00 4.35 -2.25
CA ARG A 368 -15.76 2.97 -2.68
C ARG A 368 -14.55 2.41 -1.96
N VAL A 369 -14.62 1.15 -1.58
CA VAL A 369 -13.50 0.43 -0.95
C VAL A 369 -13.24 -0.86 -1.72
N ASP A 370 -12.11 -0.92 -2.40
CA ASP A 370 -11.64 -2.13 -3.05
C ASP A 370 -10.66 -2.84 -2.10
N THR A 371 -11.02 -4.00 -1.59
CA THR A 371 -10.22 -4.75 -0.60
C THR A 371 -10.24 -6.24 -0.85
N GLY A 372 -9.11 -6.87 -0.53
CA GLY A 372 -8.94 -8.33 -0.59
C GLY A 372 -8.98 -9.02 0.76
N VAL A 373 -9.22 -8.28 1.86
CA VAL A 373 -9.19 -8.79 3.23
C VAL A 373 -10.44 -8.39 4.01
N GLU A 374 -10.69 -9.10 5.10
CA GLU A 374 -11.78 -8.88 6.05
C GLU A 374 -11.25 -8.92 7.49
N ALA A 375 -12.07 -8.49 8.45
CA ALA A 375 -11.70 -8.62 9.86
C ALA A 375 -11.47 -10.10 10.20
N GLY A 376 -10.36 -10.38 10.87
CA GLY A 376 -9.89 -11.74 11.19
C GLY A 376 -8.89 -12.33 10.20
N ASP A 377 -8.74 -11.72 9.01
CA ASP A 377 -7.71 -12.15 8.06
C ASP A 377 -6.31 -11.73 8.55
N GLU A 378 -5.27 -12.36 8.01
CA GLU A 378 -3.87 -12.13 8.35
C GLU A 378 -3.12 -11.45 7.20
N ILE A 379 -2.34 -10.43 7.51
CA ILE A 379 -1.36 -9.84 6.59
C ILE A 379 -0.05 -10.60 6.76
N THR A 380 0.33 -11.35 5.73
CA THR A 380 1.49 -12.24 5.73
C THR A 380 2.71 -11.58 5.08
N PRO A 381 3.95 -12.03 5.37
CA PRO A 381 5.16 -11.48 4.76
C PRO A 381 5.39 -11.91 3.29
N TYR A 382 4.53 -12.77 2.73
CA TYR A 382 4.74 -13.35 1.40
C TYR A 382 4.33 -12.43 0.26
N TYR A 383 3.42 -11.46 0.50
CA TYR A 383 2.78 -10.65 -0.54
C TYR A 383 2.82 -9.17 -0.18
N ASP A 384 2.36 -8.35 -1.12
CA ASP A 384 2.22 -6.91 -0.93
C ASP A 384 1.30 -6.60 0.28
N PRO A 385 1.70 -5.70 1.20
CA PRO A 385 0.95 -5.40 2.42
C PRO A 385 -0.26 -4.49 2.21
N MET A 386 -0.72 -4.28 0.98
CA MET A 386 -1.89 -3.46 0.69
C MET A 386 -3.17 -4.10 1.23
N ILE A 387 -3.81 -3.43 2.17
CA ILE A 387 -5.09 -3.81 2.79
C ILE A 387 -6.25 -3.50 1.86
N ALA A 388 -6.27 -2.27 1.35
CA ALA A 388 -7.36 -1.77 0.53
C ALA A 388 -6.94 -0.54 -0.28
N LYS A 389 -7.76 -0.21 -1.28
CA LYS A 389 -7.83 1.11 -1.90
C LYS A 389 -9.10 1.79 -1.40
N LEU A 390 -8.94 2.98 -0.85
CA LEU A 390 -10.04 3.86 -0.49
C LEU A 390 -10.21 4.90 -1.59
N ILE A 391 -11.33 4.86 -2.28
CA ILE A 391 -11.61 5.74 -3.40
C ILE A 391 -12.79 6.64 -3.02
N VAL A 392 -12.65 7.94 -3.27
CA VAL A 392 -13.74 8.89 -3.11
C VAL A 392 -13.96 9.68 -4.39
N TRP A 393 -15.19 10.13 -4.58
CA TRP A 393 -15.58 10.99 -5.70
C TRP A 393 -16.49 12.10 -5.21
N ASP A 394 -16.34 13.30 -5.78
CA ASP A 394 -17.30 14.39 -5.59
C ASP A 394 -17.32 15.33 -6.80
N GLU A 395 -18.20 16.32 -6.78
CA GLU A 395 -18.42 17.26 -7.89
C GLU A 395 -17.18 18.09 -8.27
N ASN A 396 -16.27 18.30 -7.32
CA ASN A 396 -15.01 19.03 -7.49
C ASN A 396 -13.94 18.54 -6.53
N ARG A 397 -12.70 18.98 -6.73
CA ARG A 397 -11.54 18.57 -5.95
C ARG A 397 -11.66 18.87 -4.46
N ASP A 398 -12.13 20.07 -4.11
CA ASP A 398 -12.23 20.49 -2.69
C ASP A 398 -13.23 19.63 -1.93
N ALA A 399 -14.35 19.32 -2.54
CA ALA A 399 -15.35 18.40 -1.99
C ALA A 399 -14.82 16.98 -1.87
N ALA A 400 -14.09 16.49 -2.90
CA ALA A 400 -13.44 15.17 -2.87
C ALA A 400 -12.36 15.09 -1.77
N LEU A 401 -11.56 16.15 -1.56
CA LEU A 401 -10.60 16.24 -0.45
C LEU A 401 -11.28 16.20 0.92
N ALA A 402 -12.38 16.93 1.08
CA ALA A 402 -13.15 16.92 2.32
C ALA A 402 -13.72 15.53 2.61
N ARG A 403 -14.21 14.84 1.56
CA ARG A 403 -14.72 13.47 1.63
C ARG A 403 -13.63 12.46 1.96
N MET A 404 -12.45 12.58 1.36
CA MET A 404 -11.31 11.69 1.65
C MET A 404 -10.89 11.82 3.12
N ARG A 405 -10.82 13.05 3.66
CA ARG A 405 -10.52 13.27 5.08
C ARG A 405 -11.54 12.58 5.99
N GLN A 406 -12.84 12.72 5.68
CA GLN A 406 -13.89 12.05 6.45
C GLN A 406 -13.80 10.52 6.33
N ALA A 407 -13.60 10.00 5.11
CA ALA A 407 -13.51 8.57 4.88
C ALA A 407 -12.30 7.94 5.58
N LEU A 408 -11.15 8.62 5.60
CA LEU A 408 -9.97 8.19 6.36
C LEU A 408 -10.21 8.22 7.88
N ALA A 409 -10.93 9.25 8.39
CA ALA A 409 -11.30 9.35 9.79
C ALA A 409 -12.24 8.24 10.24
N ASP A 410 -13.09 7.75 9.35
CA ASP A 410 -14.01 6.64 9.61
C ASP A 410 -13.36 5.25 9.42
N TYR A 411 -12.17 5.19 8.83
CA TYR A 411 -11.47 3.93 8.55
C TYR A 411 -10.73 3.43 9.81
N GLN A 412 -11.19 2.34 10.41
CA GLN A 412 -10.66 1.81 11.65
C GLN A 412 -9.96 0.46 11.42
N VAL A 413 -8.68 0.38 11.75
CA VAL A 413 -7.89 -0.85 11.71
C VAL A 413 -7.19 -1.05 13.06
N ALA A 414 -7.34 -2.23 13.65
CA ALA A 414 -6.59 -2.64 14.84
C ALA A 414 -6.00 -4.03 14.67
N GLY A 415 -4.89 -4.28 15.32
CA GLY A 415 -4.12 -5.52 15.26
C GLY A 415 -2.72 -5.33 14.66
N LEU A 416 -2.60 -4.41 13.71
CA LEU A 416 -1.33 -4.05 13.09
C LEU A 416 -1.26 -2.54 12.82
N THR A 417 -0.07 -2.05 12.49
CA THR A 417 0.15 -0.63 12.15
C THR A 417 -0.18 -0.39 10.67
N THR A 418 -0.80 0.76 10.38
CA THR A 418 -1.17 1.17 9.03
C THR A 418 -0.69 2.59 8.72
N ASN A 419 -0.72 2.95 7.44
CA ASN A 419 -0.37 4.29 6.96
C ASN A 419 -1.54 5.29 7.01
N ILE A 420 -2.69 4.96 7.61
CA ILE A 420 -3.90 5.81 7.62
C ILE A 420 -3.64 7.19 8.20
N ASP A 421 -2.92 7.29 9.33
CA ASP A 421 -2.59 8.58 9.95
C ASP A 421 -1.70 9.44 9.05
N PHE A 422 -0.76 8.82 8.35
CA PHE A 422 0.07 9.48 7.34
C PHE A 422 -0.77 10.01 6.18
N LEU A 423 -1.68 9.18 5.64
CA LEU A 423 -2.60 9.57 4.57
C LEU A 423 -3.51 10.73 4.99
N SER A 424 -4.01 10.70 6.22
CA SER A 424 -4.82 11.79 6.79
C SER A 424 -4.07 13.12 6.83
N ARG A 425 -2.78 13.08 7.26
CA ARG A 425 -1.92 14.26 7.23
C ARG A 425 -1.61 14.71 5.79
N LEU A 426 -1.38 13.77 4.88
CA LEU A 426 -1.08 14.05 3.48
C LEU A 426 -2.24 14.79 2.80
N VAL A 427 -3.47 14.31 2.96
CA VAL A 427 -4.67 14.96 2.41
C VAL A 427 -4.95 16.33 3.05
N ALA A 428 -4.51 16.53 4.30
CA ALA A 428 -4.60 17.80 5.00
C ALA A 428 -3.44 18.75 4.71
N CYS A 429 -2.35 18.28 4.09
CA CYS A 429 -1.16 19.06 3.80
C CYS A 429 -1.49 20.23 2.85
N PRO A 430 -1.14 21.48 3.22
CA PRO A 430 -1.45 22.65 2.39
C PRO A 430 -0.92 22.57 0.97
N ALA A 431 0.28 21.98 0.75
CA ALA A 431 0.84 21.78 -0.57
C ALA A 431 0.00 20.83 -1.42
N PHE A 432 -0.47 19.71 -0.84
CA PHE A 432 -1.35 18.79 -1.55
C PHE A 432 -2.73 19.43 -1.79
N ALA A 433 -3.34 20.02 -0.78
CA ALA A 433 -4.64 20.68 -0.91
C ALA A 433 -4.62 21.81 -1.94
N GLY A 434 -3.54 22.58 -2.00
CA GLY A 434 -3.32 23.67 -2.97
C GLY A 434 -2.82 23.20 -4.35
N ALA A 435 -2.74 21.89 -4.60
CA ALA A 435 -2.26 21.31 -5.86
C ALA A 435 -0.81 21.69 -6.24
N ASP A 436 0.05 21.99 -5.26
CA ASP A 436 1.50 22.16 -5.46
C ASP A 436 2.18 20.78 -5.50
N LEU A 437 1.93 20.04 -6.58
CA LEU A 437 2.27 18.63 -6.73
C LEU A 437 3.58 18.45 -7.49
N ASP A 438 4.41 17.57 -6.96
CA ASP A 438 5.59 17.00 -7.63
C ASP A 438 5.98 15.67 -6.94
N THR A 439 6.86 14.89 -7.59
CA THR A 439 7.30 13.59 -7.04
C THR A 439 8.12 13.71 -5.76
N GLY A 440 8.59 14.90 -5.40
CA GLY A 440 9.32 15.21 -4.17
C GLY A 440 8.44 15.76 -3.04
N LEU A 441 7.11 15.82 -3.20
CA LEU A 441 6.20 16.44 -2.23
C LEU A 441 6.36 15.89 -0.82
N ILE A 442 6.44 14.57 -0.65
CA ILE A 442 6.56 13.94 0.68
C ILE A 442 7.85 14.39 1.39
N GLU A 443 8.97 14.40 0.67
CA GLU A 443 10.24 14.83 1.27
C GLU A 443 10.24 16.34 1.55
N ARG A 444 9.71 17.15 0.65
CA ARG A 444 9.58 18.61 0.78
C ARG A 444 8.66 19.02 1.95
N GLN A 445 7.67 18.20 2.27
CA GLN A 445 6.71 18.43 3.35
C GLN A 445 6.96 17.53 4.57
N ARG A 446 8.20 17.06 4.73
CA ARG A 446 8.57 16.06 5.74
C ARG A 446 8.16 16.46 7.16
N ASP A 447 8.43 17.69 7.57
CA ASP A 447 8.14 18.18 8.94
C ASP A 447 6.64 18.20 9.23
N PHE A 448 5.81 18.47 8.23
CA PHE A 448 4.35 18.43 8.36
C PHE A 448 3.83 16.99 8.39
N LEU A 449 4.37 16.13 7.54
CA LEU A 449 3.89 14.75 7.38
C LEU A 449 4.36 13.81 8.49
N PHE A 450 5.52 14.10 9.10
CA PHE A 450 6.11 13.28 10.17
C PHE A 450 6.38 14.14 11.41
N PRO A 451 5.34 14.70 12.05
CA PRO A 451 5.49 15.47 13.27
C PRO A 451 6.04 14.60 14.39
N ALA A 452 6.68 15.23 15.38
CA ALA A 452 7.06 14.53 16.59
C ALA A 452 5.84 13.84 17.24
N VAL A 453 6.06 12.66 17.78
CA VAL A 453 5.01 11.88 18.46
C VAL A 453 4.41 12.73 19.58
N GLN A 454 3.10 12.93 19.52
CA GLN A 454 2.37 13.66 20.55
C GLN A 454 1.83 12.68 21.58
N PRO A 455 1.81 13.07 22.87
CA PRO A 455 1.16 12.27 23.89
C PRO A 455 -0.32 12.01 23.56
N VAL A 456 -0.84 10.88 23.98
CA VAL A 456 -2.25 10.55 23.80
C VAL A 456 -3.12 11.64 24.43
N PRO A 457 -4.10 12.20 23.70
CA PRO A 457 -4.97 13.25 24.20
C PRO A 457 -5.75 12.81 25.44
N ARG A 458 -5.96 13.76 26.36
CA ARG A 458 -6.71 13.53 27.59
C ARG A 458 -8.05 12.82 27.37
N ASP A 459 -8.83 13.25 26.38
CA ASP A 459 -10.13 12.66 26.07
C ASP A 459 -10.01 11.18 25.70
N ALA A 460 -9.00 10.80 24.92
CA ALA A 460 -8.77 9.41 24.55
C ALA A 460 -8.39 8.54 25.74
N LEU A 461 -7.59 9.07 26.68
CA LEU A 461 -7.26 8.39 27.94
C LEU A 461 -8.52 8.17 28.81
N LEU A 462 -9.37 9.21 28.94
CA LEU A 462 -10.61 9.09 29.70
C LEU A 462 -11.60 8.13 29.04
N VAL A 463 -11.68 8.14 27.71
CA VAL A 463 -12.49 7.19 26.93
C VAL A 463 -11.96 5.75 27.13
N ALA A 464 -10.64 5.54 27.12
CA ALA A 464 -10.06 4.23 27.43
C ALA A 464 -10.47 3.74 28.80
N ALA A 465 -10.41 4.61 29.82
CA ALA A 465 -10.82 4.26 31.18
C ALA A 465 -12.33 3.93 31.27
N VAL A 466 -13.21 4.72 30.64
CA VAL A 466 -14.65 4.43 30.58
C VAL A 466 -14.90 3.10 29.84
N GLY A 467 -14.21 2.86 28.74
CA GLY A 467 -14.30 1.62 27.99
C GLY A 467 -13.95 0.40 28.82
N GLU A 468 -12.86 0.44 29.62
CA GLU A 468 -12.50 -0.62 30.56
C GLU A 468 -13.60 -0.88 31.60
N LEU A 469 -14.12 0.19 32.21
CA LEU A 469 -15.19 0.08 33.19
C LEU A 469 -16.47 -0.55 32.60
N LEU A 470 -16.82 -0.16 31.38
CA LEU A 470 -17.97 -0.73 30.67
C LEU A 470 -17.73 -2.18 30.25
N TRP A 471 -16.50 -2.51 29.86
CA TRP A 471 -16.12 -3.89 29.53
C TRP A 471 -16.23 -4.79 30.76
N GLU A 472 -15.63 -4.40 31.87
CA GLU A 472 -15.72 -5.14 33.13
C GLU A 472 -17.17 -5.36 33.59
N GLN A 473 -18.03 -4.34 33.46
CA GLN A 473 -19.46 -4.48 33.73
C GLN A 473 -20.15 -5.43 32.76
N HIS A 474 -19.75 -5.43 31.50
CA HIS A 474 -20.32 -6.34 30.49
C HIS A 474 -19.94 -7.77 30.76
N GLU A 475 -18.67 -8.06 31.06
CA GLU A 475 -18.18 -9.40 31.41
C GLU A 475 -18.85 -9.92 32.70
N ALA A 476 -18.95 -9.07 33.69
CA ALA A 476 -19.64 -9.44 34.95
C ALA A 476 -21.11 -9.82 34.72
N ARG A 477 -21.82 -9.06 33.85
CA ARG A 477 -23.21 -9.39 33.47
C ARG A 477 -23.30 -10.69 32.66
N GLN A 478 -22.34 -10.98 31.81
CA GLN A 478 -22.31 -12.25 31.07
C GLN A 478 -22.02 -13.42 32.01
N ALA A 479 -21.04 -13.26 32.90
CA ALA A 479 -20.73 -14.26 33.92
C ALA A 479 -21.96 -14.53 34.84
N ALA A 480 -22.68 -13.49 35.24
CA ALA A 480 -23.91 -13.60 36.00
C ALA A 480 -24.97 -14.42 35.28
N ARG A 481 -25.21 -14.14 33.98
CA ARG A 481 -26.19 -14.86 33.15
C ARG A 481 -25.85 -16.36 33.02
N ASN A 482 -24.57 -16.69 32.99
CA ASN A 482 -24.08 -18.06 32.84
C ASN A 482 -23.95 -18.79 34.22
N SER A 483 -24.20 -18.10 35.34
CA SER A 483 -24.15 -18.67 36.66
C SER A 483 -25.51 -19.28 37.10
N GLY A 484 -25.52 -20.09 38.14
CA GLY A 484 -26.75 -20.59 38.75
C GLY A 484 -27.55 -19.52 39.52
N ASP A 485 -26.98 -18.33 39.73
CA ASP A 485 -27.61 -17.20 40.45
C ASP A 485 -27.32 -15.87 39.72
N PRO A 486 -28.05 -15.58 38.62
CA PRO A 486 -27.81 -14.37 37.85
C PRO A 486 -28.16 -13.06 38.55
N TRP A 487 -28.86 -13.12 39.65
CA TRP A 487 -29.27 -11.96 40.45
C TRP A 487 -28.37 -11.74 41.66
N SER A 488 -27.33 -12.49 41.86
CA SER A 488 -26.40 -12.33 42.93
C SER A 488 -25.71 -10.98 42.93
N PRO A 489 -25.72 -10.21 44.03
CA PRO A 489 -25.04 -8.92 44.10
C PRO A 489 -23.53 -9.02 43.94
N TRP A 490 -22.95 -10.22 44.10
CA TRP A 490 -21.52 -10.45 43.92
C TRP A 490 -21.05 -10.29 42.47
N HIS A 491 -21.97 -10.27 41.51
CA HIS A 491 -21.68 -9.94 40.12
C HIS A 491 -21.67 -8.44 39.83
N ALA A 492 -22.17 -7.58 40.77
CA ALA A 492 -22.19 -6.16 40.57
C ALA A 492 -20.77 -5.55 40.54
N ARG A 493 -20.53 -4.68 39.56
CA ARG A 493 -19.29 -3.89 39.39
C ARG A 493 -19.59 -2.38 39.55
N ASP A 494 -20.45 -2.03 40.49
CA ASP A 494 -20.89 -0.67 40.79
C ASP A 494 -19.99 0.04 41.82
N GLY A 495 -18.98 -0.64 42.34
CA GLY A 495 -18.08 -0.12 43.34
C GLY A 495 -18.73 0.02 44.74
N TRP A 496 -19.89 -0.63 45.01
CA TRP A 496 -20.53 -0.53 46.30
C TRP A 496 -19.61 -0.99 47.44
N ARG A 497 -19.52 -0.18 48.46
CA ARG A 497 -18.81 -0.50 49.73
C ARG A 497 -19.62 0.02 50.89
N MET A 498 -19.67 -0.75 51.96
CA MET A 498 -20.37 -0.36 53.18
C MET A 498 -19.63 0.81 53.85
N ASN A 499 -20.31 1.96 53.98
CA ASN A 499 -19.83 3.17 54.65
C ASN A 499 -18.58 3.85 54.05
N LEU A 500 -18.18 3.49 52.81
CA LEU A 500 -17.01 4.06 52.14
C LEU A 500 -17.33 4.36 50.68
N ALA A 501 -16.70 5.38 50.14
CA ALA A 501 -16.65 5.59 48.69
C ALA A 501 -15.62 4.63 48.06
N ALA A 502 -16.01 3.98 46.98
CA ALA A 502 -15.07 3.15 46.23
C ALA A 502 -14.22 3.99 45.31
N ALA A 503 -12.92 3.76 45.35
CA ALA A 503 -11.97 4.34 44.43
C ALA A 503 -10.93 3.32 44.01
N ARG A 504 -10.42 3.39 42.80
CA ARG A 504 -9.27 2.62 42.30
C ARG A 504 -8.51 3.41 41.22
N SER A 505 -7.35 2.93 40.83
CA SER A 505 -6.60 3.45 39.70
C SER A 505 -6.67 2.50 38.52
N LEU A 506 -6.78 3.06 37.33
CA LEU A 506 -6.53 2.38 36.07
C LEU A 506 -5.24 2.97 35.49
N SER A 507 -4.26 2.10 35.24
CA SER A 507 -2.97 2.51 34.74
C SER A 507 -2.81 2.11 33.27
N PHE A 508 -2.34 3.06 32.45
CA PHE A 508 -2.04 2.86 31.05
C PHE A 508 -0.62 3.33 30.75
N LYS A 509 0.03 2.71 29.77
CA LYS A 509 1.30 3.19 29.22
C LYS A 509 1.07 3.76 27.83
N ASP A 510 1.60 4.97 27.63
CA ASP A 510 1.74 5.63 26.34
C ASP A 510 3.23 5.67 26.01
N GLY A 511 3.70 4.76 25.16
CA GLY A 511 5.12 4.44 25.05
C GLY A 511 5.68 4.03 26.39
N ASP A 512 6.71 4.74 26.86
CA ASP A 512 7.35 4.48 28.17
C ASP A 512 6.69 5.25 29.33
N THR A 513 5.71 6.12 29.05
CA THR A 513 5.08 6.97 30.05
C THR A 513 3.92 6.24 30.72
N LEU A 514 4.01 6.04 32.04
CA LEU A 514 2.93 5.48 32.84
C LEU A 514 1.93 6.60 33.20
N ILE A 515 0.64 6.36 32.96
CA ILE A 515 -0.43 7.29 33.20
C ILE A 515 -1.46 6.63 34.11
N ASP A 516 -1.67 7.22 35.29
CA ASP A 516 -2.65 6.74 36.27
C ASP A 516 -3.91 7.58 36.23
N ILE A 517 -5.05 6.94 36.04
CA ILE A 517 -6.38 7.54 36.09
C ILE A 517 -7.09 7.02 37.35
N ARG A 518 -7.29 7.91 38.33
CA ARG A 518 -8.10 7.58 39.50
C ARG A 518 -9.58 7.58 39.13
N VAL A 519 -10.27 6.51 39.49
CA VAL A 519 -11.70 6.30 39.28
C VAL A 519 -12.39 6.31 40.63
N ASP A 520 -13.20 7.31 40.91
CA ASP A 520 -14.10 7.36 42.08
C ASP A 520 -15.51 6.98 41.62
N TYR A 521 -16.06 5.92 42.19
CA TYR A 521 -17.39 5.40 41.87
C TYR A 521 -18.47 6.29 42.49
N ARG A 522 -19.48 6.65 41.73
CA ARG A 522 -20.67 7.36 42.16
C ARG A 522 -21.92 6.61 41.72
N ALA A 523 -23.08 6.96 42.21
CA ALA A 523 -24.33 6.21 42.02
C ALA A 523 -24.61 5.83 40.54
N ASP A 524 -24.42 6.78 39.60
CA ASP A 524 -24.79 6.63 38.20
C ASP A 524 -23.67 7.09 37.23
N GLN A 525 -22.48 7.38 37.76
CA GLN A 525 -21.36 7.91 37.00
C GLN A 525 -20.02 7.64 37.69
N TRP A 526 -18.93 7.91 36.99
CA TRP A 526 -17.58 7.88 37.55
C TRP A 526 -17.00 9.28 37.59
N ALA A 527 -16.21 9.59 38.61
CA ALA A 527 -15.36 10.77 38.61
C ALA A 527 -13.93 10.31 38.28
N LEU A 528 -13.44 10.71 37.11
CA LEU A 528 -12.14 10.35 36.58
C LEU A 528 -11.14 11.48 36.83
N SER A 529 -10.13 11.23 37.65
CA SER A 529 -9.10 12.24 37.96
C SER A 529 -7.80 11.90 37.23
N LEU A 530 -7.32 12.85 36.41
CA LEU A 530 -6.10 12.76 35.62
C LEU A 530 -5.37 14.11 35.62
N GLY A 531 -4.09 14.12 35.98
CA GLY A 531 -3.26 15.35 35.96
C GLY A 531 -3.82 16.48 36.84
N GLY A 532 -4.41 16.13 38.01
CA GLY A 532 -4.94 17.11 38.96
C GLY A 532 -6.32 17.66 38.63
N SER A 533 -6.93 17.30 37.51
CA SER A 533 -8.31 17.67 37.15
C SER A 533 -9.22 16.45 37.14
N THR A 534 -10.50 16.66 37.55
CA THR A 534 -11.52 15.63 37.64
C THR A 534 -12.60 15.88 36.60
N THR A 535 -12.99 14.85 35.86
CA THR A 535 -14.06 14.86 34.85
C THR A 535 -15.14 13.85 35.28
N LEU A 536 -16.40 14.23 35.23
CA LEU A 536 -17.51 13.33 35.42
C LEU A 536 -17.74 12.54 34.14
N ALA A 537 -17.81 11.23 34.26
CA ALA A 537 -17.94 10.35 33.12
C ALA A 537 -19.13 9.41 33.26
N ARG A 538 -19.85 9.23 32.19
CA ARG A 538 -20.86 8.18 32.01
C ARG A 538 -20.57 7.46 30.69
N GLY A 539 -21.04 6.23 30.59
CA GLY A 539 -20.90 5.50 29.35
C GLY A 539 -21.93 4.40 29.19
N ARG A 540 -22.20 4.05 27.96
CA ARG A 540 -22.96 2.88 27.60
C ARG A 540 -22.37 2.19 26.38
N LYS A 541 -22.35 0.88 26.39
CA LYS A 541 -21.98 0.09 25.23
C LYS A 541 -23.08 0.24 24.17
N LEU A 542 -22.66 0.42 22.94
CA LEU A 542 -23.49 0.38 21.73
C LEU A 542 -23.34 -1.00 21.07
N ASP A 543 -23.43 -1.09 19.79
CA ASP A 543 -23.19 -2.26 18.97
C ASP A 543 -21.69 -2.51 18.76
N GLY A 544 -21.29 -3.76 18.75
CA GLY A 544 -19.89 -4.16 18.56
C GLY A 544 -18.97 -3.61 19.66
N ASP A 545 -17.90 -2.93 19.22
CA ASP A 545 -16.89 -2.31 20.09
C ASP A 545 -17.11 -0.80 20.28
N ARG A 546 -18.28 -0.29 19.92
CA ARG A 546 -18.65 1.12 20.03
C ARG A 546 -19.21 1.45 21.39
N PHE A 547 -18.90 2.66 21.87
CA PHE A 547 -19.35 3.22 23.12
C PHE A 547 -19.86 4.64 22.93
N ALA A 548 -20.95 4.99 23.59
CA ALA A 548 -21.31 6.39 23.84
C ALA A 548 -20.74 6.78 25.20
N VAL A 549 -19.89 7.77 25.25
CA VAL A 549 -19.22 8.28 26.45
C VAL A 549 -19.63 9.74 26.63
N GLU A 550 -20.04 10.09 27.85
CA GLU A 550 -20.30 11.45 28.28
C GLU A 550 -19.16 11.87 29.20
N LEU A 551 -18.45 12.94 28.86
CA LEU A 551 -17.39 13.55 29.66
C LEU A 551 -17.86 14.97 30.02
N ASP A 552 -18.22 15.20 31.29
CA ASP A 552 -18.93 16.35 31.76
C ASP A 552 -20.19 16.61 30.88
N ASP A 553 -20.25 17.71 30.14
CA ASP A 553 -21.40 18.06 29.28
C ASP A 553 -21.22 17.63 27.81
N ARG A 554 -20.12 16.92 27.46
CA ARG A 554 -19.82 16.51 26.10
C ARG A 554 -20.11 15.04 25.88
N ARG A 555 -20.84 14.73 24.81
CA ARG A 555 -21.10 13.35 24.37
C ARG A 555 -20.19 12.97 23.20
N LEU A 556 -19.50 11.87 23.34
CA LEU A 556 -18.56 11.32 22.37
C LEU A 556 -19.00 9.91 21.95
N ILE A 557 -18.75 9.55 20.70
CA ILE A 557 -18.82 8.16 20.23
C ILE A 557 -17.39 7.71 19.97
N ALA A 558 -17.02 6.59 20.54
CA ALA A 558 -15.71 6.00 20.39
C ALA A 558 -15.81 4.49 20.16
N SER A 559 -14.75 3.90 19.62
CA SER A 559 -14.57 2.45 19.61
C SER A 559 -13.34 2.10 20.44
N LEU A 560 -13.40 1.02 21.19
CA LEU A 560 -12.28 0.47 21.95
C LEU A 560 -12.10 -0.99 21.58
N VAL A 561 -10.92 -1.33 21.09
CA VAL A 561 -10.49 -2.69 20.81
C VAL A 561 -9.46 -3.10 21.85
N ALA A 562 -9.74 -4.18 22.56
CA ALA A 562 -8.87 -4.73 23.59
C ALA A 562 -8.30 -6.07 23.14
N VAL A 563 -6.97 -6.21 23.17
CA VAL A 563 -6.25 -7.44 22.84
C VAL A 563 -5.12 -7.62 23.84
N ALA A 564 -5.24 -8.63 24.68
CA ALA A 564 -4.35 -8.79 25.83
C ALA A 564 -4.24 -7.45 26.61
N GLU A 565 -3.05 -6.89 26.72
CA GLU A 565 -2.82 -5.61 27.40
C GLU A 565 -3.02 -4.39 26.49
N ARG A 566 -3.04 -4.57 25.16
CA ARG A 566 -3.19 -3.48 24.20
C ARG A 566 -4.62 -2.98 24.13
N ARG A 567 -4.76 -1.66 24.15
CA ARG A 567 -6.03 -0.92 23.98
C ARG A 567 -5.90 0.03 22.81
N THR A 568 -6.70 -0.18 21.78
CA THR A 568 -6.77 0.74 20.64
C THR A 568 -8.06 1.52 20.71
N VAL A 569 -7.95 2.83 20.90
CA VAL A 569 -9.07 3.78 20.97
C VAL A 569 -9.20 4.51 19.65
N PHE A 570 -10.37 4.45 19.05
CA PHE A 570 -10.75 5.26 17.89
C PHE A 570 -11.66 6.38 18.37
N LEU A 571 -11.19 7.61 18.24
CA LEU A 571 -11.91 8.79 18.70
C LEU A 571 -11.71 9.97 17.74
N GLN A 572 -12.80 10.52 17.21
CA GLN A 572 -12.79 11.73 16.37
C GLN A 572 -11.78 11.65 15.19
N GLY A 573 -11.68 10.48 14.56
CA GLY A 573 -10.78 10.22 13.43
C GLY A 573 -9.33 9.93 13.83
N GLY A 574 -8.98 9.98 15.12
CA GLY A 574 -7.66 9.57 15.62
C GLY A 574 -7.66 8.13 16.11
N THR A 575 -6.51 7.47 15.98
CA THR A 575 -6.24 6.13 16.49
C THR A 575 -5.18 6.21 17.57
N TYR A 576 -5.50 5.77 18.78
CA TYR A 576 -4.61 5.85 19.93
C TYR A 576 -4.39 4.47 20.51
N THR A 577 -3.15 4.04 20.64
CA THR A 577 -2.78 2.74 21.21
C THR A 577 -2.15 2.92 22.56
N LEU A 578 -2.73 2.28 23.57
CA LEU A 578 -2.28 2.27 24.95
C LEU A 578 -2.02 0.82 25.41
N LEU A 579 -1.13 0.62 26.34
CA LEU A 579 -0.97 -0.65 27.02
C LEU A 579 -1.60 -0.53 28.44
N ARG A 580 -2.54 -1.42 28.76
CA ARG A 580 -3.07 -1.54 30.10
C ARG A 580 -1.98 -2.08 31.03
N ASP A 581 -1.60 -1.35 32.07
CA ASP A 581 -0.69 -1.84 33.12
C ASP A 581 -1.52 -2.37 34.29
N ASP A 582 -1.72 -3.71 34.32
CA ASP A 582 -2.39 -4.36 35.41
C ASP A 582 -1.36 -5.02 36.32
N PRO A 583 -1.18 -4.52 37.57
CA PRO A 583 -0.21 -5.08 38.51
C PRO A 583 -0.42 -6.56 38.82
N LEU A 584 -1.65 -7.07 38.64
CA LEU A 584 -1.97 -8.48 38.91
C LEU A 584 -1.57 -9.42 37.77
N HIS A 585 -1.33 -8.88 36.58
CA HIS A 585 -0.92 -9.62 35.37
C HIS A 585 0.53 -9.39 34.98
N ARG A 586 1.34 -8.74 35.81
CA ARG A 586 2.78 -8.68 35.59
C ARG A 586 3.36 -10.09 35.69
N VAL A 587 3.36 -10.82 34.59
CA VAL A 587 4.23 -11.97 34.40
C VAL A 587 5.64 -11.44 34.48
N ASP A 588 6.49 -12.00 35.32
CA ASP A 588 7.92 -11.71 35.35
C ASP A 588 8.48 -11.80 33.95
N ALA A 589 8.55 -10.66 33.28
CA ALA A 589 9.38 -10.50 32.09
C ALA A 589 10.79 -10.61 32.62
N GLY A 590 11.31 -11.84 32.64
CA GLY A 590 12.69 -12.10 32.96
C GLY A 590 13.54 -11.13 32.16
N ASP A 591 14.47 -10.47 32.83
CA ASP A 591 15.43 -9.54 32.25
C ASP A 591 16.05 -10.07 30.96
N SER A 592 15.43 -9.75 29.82
CA SER A 592 16.10 -9.82 28.55
C SER A 592 16.92 -8.53 28.37
N GLN A 593 17.85 -8.29 29.29
CA GLN A 593 18.99 -7.39 29.09
C GLN A 593 20.01 -8.10 28.19
N GLY A 594 19.63 -8.34 26.95
CA GLY A 594 20.54 -8.62 25.88
C GLY A 594 20.26 -7.60 24.78
N GLY A 595 21.17 -6.67 24.54
CA GLY A 595 21.12 -5.74 23.40
C GLY A 595 21.22 -6.50 22.06
N GLY A 596 20.35 -7.49 21.87
CA GLY A 596 20.27 -8.26 20.63
C GLY A 596 19.61 -7.43 19.56
N LEU A 597 20.29 -7.29 18.43
CA LEU A 597 19.71 -6.78 17.20
C LEU A 597 18.62 -7.77 16.77
N THR A 598 17.37 -7.36 16.86
CA THR A 598 16.21 -8.20 16.51
C THR A 598 15.67 -7.84 15.12
N ALA A 599 15.01 -8.79 14.49
CA ALA A 599 14.32 -8.56 13.22
C ALA A 599 13.18 -7.56 13.44
N PRO A 600 13.16 -6.44 12.71
CA PRO A 600 12.09 -5.44 12.83
C PRO A 600 10.79 -5.89 12.15
N MET A 601 10.82 -7.00 11.43
CA MET A 601 9.71 -7.61 10.71
C MET A 601 10.07 -9.03 10.30
N PRO A 602 9.09 -9.91 10.02
CA PRO A 602 9.35 -11.21 9.42
C PRO A 602 9.94 -11.05 8.02
N GLY A 603 10.99 -11.78 7.71
CA GLY A 603 11.68 -11.65 6.42
C GLY A 603 12.65 -12.80 6.15
N LYS A 604 13.40 -12.69 5.08
CA LYS A 604 14.43 -13.63 4.68
C LYS A 604 15.79 -12.96 4.72
N VAL A 605 16.80 -13.61 5.27
CA VAL A 605 18.19 -13.13 5.21
C VAL A 605 18.71 -13.25 3.79
N VAL A 606 19.03 -12.11 3.15
CA VAL A 606 19.53 -12.07 1.77
C VAL A 606 21.04 -12.03 1.71
N ALA A 607 21.66 -11.28 2.61
CA ALA A 607 23.10 -11.14 2.65
C ALA A 607 23.61 -10.88 4.07
N LEU A 608 24.79 -11.37 4.39
CA LEU A 608 25.58 -11.04 5.57
C LEU A 608 26.71 -10.09 5.12
N LEU A 609 26.76 -8.88 5.67
CA LEU A 609 27.66 -7.81 5.24
C LEU A 609 28.88 -7.62 6.17
N ALA A 610 28.86 -8.24 7.34
CA ALA A 610 29.96 -8.26 8.31
C ALA A 610 30.39 -9.72 8.62
N GLN A 611 31.50 -9.88 9.34
CA GLN A 611 32.00 -11.21 9.72
C GLN A 611 31.96 -11.37 11.26
N PRO A 612 31.68 -12.59 11.76
CA PRO A 612 31.84 -12.89 13.19
C PRO A 612 33.24 -12.53 13.68
N GLY A 613 33.32 -11.87 14.85
CA GLY A 613 34.55 -11.34 15.41
C GLY A 613 34.97 -9.95 14.90
N GLN A 614 34.24 -9.39 13.91
CA GLN A 614 34.52 -8.07 13.34
C GLN A 614 34.09 -6.97 14.28
N ARG A 615 34.98 -6.00 14.52
CA ARG A 615 34.67 -4.72 15.16
C ARG A 615 33.97 -3.82 14.13
N VAL A 616 32.87 -3.20 14.50
CA VAL A 616 32.07 -2.31 13.64
C VAL A 616 31.78 -0.99 14.37
N GLU A 617 31.68 0.08 13.61
CA GLU A 617 31.25 1.39 14.11
C GLU A 617 29.73 1.50 14.10
N LYS A 618 29.17 2.47 14.87
CA LYS A 618 27.77 2.79 14.87
C LYS A 618 27.28 3.07 13.43
N GLY A 619 26.19 2.42 13.04
CA GLY A 619 25.59 2.57 11.70
C GLY A 619 26.22 1.67 10.63
N ALA A 620 27.27 0.89 10.95
CA ALA A 620 27.85 -0.06 10.00
C ALA A 620 26.82 -1.14 9.61
N PRO A 621 26.67 -1.49 8.31
CA PRO A 621 25.74 -2.52 7.86
C PRO A 621 26.20 -3.91 8.30
N LEU A 622 25.28 -4.70 8.87
CA LEU A 622 25.56 -6.04 9.38
C LEU A 622 24.99 -7.13 8.49
N LEU A 623 23.72 -7.02 8.14
CA LEU A 623 23.04 -7.96 7.26
C LEU A 623 21.87 -7.28 6.51
N ILE A 624 21.39 -7.93 5.45
CA ILE A 624 20.20 -7.49 4.70
C ILE A 624 19.09 -8.52 4.90
N LEU A 625 17.93 -8.01 5.32
CA LEU A 625 16.65 -8.73 5.34
C LEU A 625 15.82 -8.31 4.14
N GLU A 626 15.24 -9.27 3.41
CA GLU A 626 14.21 -9.03 2.40
C GLU A 626 12.85 -9.41 2.99
N ALA A 627 11.90 -8.48 2.94
CA ALA A 627 10.51 -8.74 3.24
C ALA A 627 9.61 -7.95 2.30
N MET A 628 8.54 -8.56 1.80
CA MET A 628 7.52 -7.90 0.97
C MET A 628 8.11 -7.09 -0.20
N LYS A 629 9.13 -7.63 -0.89
CA LYS A 629 9.86 -7.00 -2.01
C LYS A 629 10.74 -5.80 -1.62
N MET A 630 10.95 -5.56 -0.33
CA MET A 630 11.86 -4.52 0.15
C MET A 630 13.06 -5.14 0.84
N GLU A 631 14.24 -4.59 0.57
CA GLU A 631 15.45 -4.91 1.28
C GLU A 631 15.65 -3.94 2.45
N HIS A 632 15.86 -4.47 3.63
CA HIS A 632 16.15 -3.68 4.83
C HIS A 632 17.54 -4.04 5.38
N THR A 633 18.40 -3.05 5.44
CA THR A 633 19.75 -3.22 6.00
C THR A 633 19.71 -3.04 7.52
N ILE A 634 20.07 -4.08 8.24
CA ILE A 634 20.28 -4.02 9.69
C ILE A 634 21.68 -3.47 9.97
N THR A 635 21.73 -2.42 10.79
CA THR A 635 22.99 -1.71 11.11
C THR A 635 23.31 -1.80 12.59
N ALA A 636 24.59 -1.64 12.93
CA ALA A 636 25.05 -1.61 14.30
C ALA A 636 24.50 -0.39 15.07
N PRO A 637 23.85 -0.57 16.24
CA PRO A 637 23.27 0.53 17.01
C PRO A 637 24.31 1.41 17.69
N THR A 638 25.47 0.84 18.02
CA THR A 638 26.64 1.47 18.63
C THR A 638 27.92 0.90 18.03
N ALA A 639 29.07 1.47 18.33
CA ALA A 639 30.31 0.77 18.10
C ALA A 639 30.41 -0.49 18.97
N GLY A 640 30.94 -1.58 18.42
CA GLY A 640 31.01 -2.85 19.14
C GLY A 640 31.56 -3.99 18.30
N THR A 641 31.47 -5.21 18.81
CA THR A 641 31.96 -6.43 18.14
C THR A 641 30.79 -7.37 17.84
N LEU A 642 30.69 -7.79 16.57
CA LEU A 642 29.77 -8.82 16.12
C LEU A 642 30.27 -10.19 16.59
N GLN A 643 29.51 -10.89 17.45
CA GLN A 643 29.90 -12.23 17.93
C GLN A 643 29.48 -13.33 16.95
N ALA A 644 28.20 -13.34 16.58
CA ALA A 644 27.64 -14.35 15.69
C ALA A 644 26.39 -13.82 14.96
N PHE A 645 26.07 -14.44 13.82
CA PHE A 645 24.74 -14.35 13.21
C PHE A 645 23.89 -15.53 13.67
N CYS A 646 22.65 -15.26 14.03
CA CYS A 646 21.68 -16.29 14.45
C CYS A 646 21.04 -17.02 13.27
N PHE A 647 21.13 -16.46 12.05
CA PHE A 647 20.53 -17.02 10.84
C PHE A 647 21.49 -16.99 9.66
N ALA A 648 21.40 -17.97 8.79
CA ALA A 648 22.16 -18.04 7.55
C ALA A 648 21.44 -17.34 6.39
N VAL A 649 22.20 -17.02 5.31
CA VAL A 649 21.62 -16.51 4.08
C VAL A 649 20.62 -17.52 3.51
N GLY A 650 19.42 -17.04 3.21
CA GLY A 650 18.31 -17.84 2.71
C GLY A 650 17.29 -18.28 3.76
N GLU A 651 17.59 -18.15 5.05
CA GLU A 651 16.68 -18.51 6.14
C GLU A 651 15.61 -17.46 6.39
N GLN A 652 14.45 -17.93 6.81
CA GLN A 652 13.31 -17.10 7.22
C GLN A 652 13.45 -16.73 8.69
N VAL A 653 13.17 -15.48 9.02
CA VAL A 653 13.18 -14.95 10.39
C VAL A 653 11.79 -14.41 10.74
N GLY A 654 11.37 -14.62 11.99
CA GLY A 654 10.14 -14.05 12.54
C GLY A 654 10.36 -12.64 13.07
N ASP A 655 9.28 -11.88 13.25
CA ASP A 655 9.30 -10.58 13.93
C ASP A 655 9.88 -10.72 15.35
N GLY A 656 10.76 -9.77 15.73
CA GLY A 656 11.41 -9.78 17.03
C GLY A 656 12.48 -10.88 17.23
N ALA A 657 12.74 -11.76 16.25
CA ALA A 657 13.77 -12.77 16.33
C ALA A 657 15.16 -12.14 16.46
N ALA A 658 15.98 -12.61 17.41
CA ALA A 658 17.36 -12.15 17.55
C ALA A 658 18.15 -12.54 16.27
N LEU A 659 18.69 -11.53 15.58
CA LEU A 659 19.42 -11.70 14.32
C LEU A 659 20.92 -11.87 14.53
N VAL A 660 21.44 -11.21 15.54
CA VAL A 660 22.86 -11.03 15.74
C VAL A 660 23.18 -11.05 17.25
N GLU A 661 24.20 -11.77 17.63
CA GLU A 661 24.83 -11.61 18.92
C GLU A 661 25.86 -10.47 18.81
N PHE A 662 25.60 -9.36 19.52
CA PHE A 662 26.40 -8.14 19.43
C PHE A 662 26.81 -7.67 20.82
N VAL A 663 28.09 -7.34 20.98
CA VAL A 663 28.64 -6.79 22.22
C VAL A 663 29.00 -5.33 21.97
N ALA A 664 28.23 -4.43 22.60
CA ALA A 664 28.53 -2.99 22.54
C ALA A 664 29.85 -2.67 23.27
N GLU A 665 30.61 -1.75 22.71
CA GLU A 665 31.74 -1.11 23.44
C GLU A 665 31.15 -0.11 24.43
N ALA A 666 31.64 -0.17 25.71
CA ALA A 666 31.16 0.66 26.80
C ALA A 666 31.56 2.16 26.63
#